data_70ea78008db179869583168d9936dac1
#
_entry.id   70ea78008db179869583168d9936dac1
#
_cell.length_a   1.000
_cell.length_b   1.000
_cell.length_c   1.000
_cell.angle_alpha   90.00
_cell.angle_beta   90.00
_cell.angle_gamma   90.00
#
_symmetry.space_group_name_H-M   'P 1'
#
loop_
_entity.id
_entity.type
_entity.pdbx_description
1 polymer ?
#
loop_
_entity_poly.entity_id
_entity_poly.type
_entity_poly.pdbx_seq_one_letter_code
_entity_poly.pdbx_strand_id
1 'polypeptide(L)'
;MNTPISWLKVYVPDLDVDVQEFVDAMTLSGSHVEGYEKKDKNLEKIVVGKIEKIEKHPDADKLIICQVNIGAETIQIVTGAPNVKEGDLVPVVLDGGKVAGGHDGEPLPEDGIKIKKGKLRGIESNGMMCSIEELGSSRDLYPEAPEYGIYIFGEESGVKPGDDAIAALGLHDSVVEYEITSNRVDCFSMIGMAREAAATFDKEFHEPEIKVQGSGGDVNDYITVDVQAPDLCPRYTARVVTDLKIGPSPKWMRERLASQGIRSINNLVHITNYVMEEYGQPMHAYDLDTIAGKKIVVKRANDGDTFVTLDGQERKMDKDVLMICDGEKEIGIAGIMGGENSMVTDDIKTLLFEAACFDGTNIRLTTKRIGLATDAAAKFVKGLDPNLAEQAINRACQLIEELGCGKVVDGMVDVYPNPVKEVVLPFEPEKMNKLLGTDISSDVMLSIFKKLELRYDEKTNMLTIPTFRQDLKCMADLAEEVARFYGYANIPTTLPHGESTAGKKSYAERVNDIVRNIVEGDGFSGAMHYSFESPKVFDKLLIPQDSVYRKAIQIMNPLGEDFSIMRTLPLNGMLTSLSTNYNRRNKHARLYELANVYLPKALPLTELPDERMMLTLGMFGEGDFFDLKGVIEELTEKLGFAKEINYEPTSEHPFLHPGRQANITKGKLSVGYLGQLHPEVVENYGMKKEVYVAVLDMQTVTMLTTFDRKYEGIAKFPSVTRDLALVVDKSVFVGEIEKVIKKCGGKMLESYKLFDVYEGAQVAPGKKSVAYSLVFRDKTKTLTDADVNPVVEKLLAELSKMGIEIRA
;
A
#
# COMPACT_ATOMS: atom_id res chain seq x y z
N MET A 1 -11.84 0.02 10.91
CA MET A 1 -13.23 0.05 11.46
C MET A 1 -13.18 0.57 12.88
N ASN A 2 -14.02 1.53 13.22
CA ASN A 2 -14.08 2.09 14.58
C ASN A 2 -15.08 1.33 15.44
N THR A 3 -14.71 0.96 16.66
CA THR A 3 -15.54 0.14 17.54
C THR A 3 -15.58 0.74 18.95
N PRO A 4 -16.68 1.41 19.35
CA PRO A 4 -16.85 1.87 20.71
C PRO A 4 -17.00 0.68 21.66
N ILE A 5 -16.24 0.68 22.75
CA ILE A 5 -16.33 -0.40 23.75
C ILE A 5 -17.71 -0.46 24.39
N SER A 6 -18.34 0.71 24.58
CA SER A 6 -19.71 0.78 25.08
C SER A 6 -20.73 0.10 24.17
N TRP A 7 -20.51 0.07 22.87
CA TRP A 7 -21.39 -0.65 21.94
C TRP A 7 -21.16 -2.16 21.99
N LEU A 8 -19.90 -2.60 22.12
CA LEU A 8 -19.62 -4.04 22.34
C LEU A 8 -20.24 -4.58 23.62
N LYS A 9 -20.25 -3.78 24.68
CA LYS A 9 -20.89 -4.15 25.97
C LYS A 9 -22.40 -4.40 25.87
N VAL A 10 -23.06 -3.96 24.82
CA VAL A 10 -24.47 -4.31 24.56
C VAL A 10 -24.63 -5.81 24.28
N TYR A 11 -23.66 -6.40 23.62
CA TYR A 11 -23.65 -7.82 23.23
C TYR A 11 -22.78 -8.69 24.17
N VAL A 12 -21.87 -8.05 24.91
CA VAL A 12 -20.97 -8.70 25.88
C VAL A 12 -21.00 -7.87 27.17
N PRO A 13 -22.09 -7.95 27.97
CA PRO A 13 -22.28 -7.09 29.14
C PRO A 13 -21.18 -7.18 30.18
N ASP A 14 -20.59 -8.38 30.35
CA ASP A 14 -19.53 -8.67 31.32
C ASP A 14 -18.11 -8.31 30.81
N LEU A 15 -18.00 -7.56 29.70
CA LEU A 15 -16.74 -7.07 29.17
C LEU A 15 -16.26 -5.86 29.99
N ASP A 16 -15.63 -6.14 31.13
CA ASP A 16 -15.08 -5.14 32.03
C ASP A 16 -13.55 -5.26 32.08
N VAL A 17 -12.88 -4.63 31.13
CA VAL A 17 -11.42 -4.67 30.96
C VAL A 17 -10.88 -3.27 30.65
N ASP A 18 -9.63 -3.01 31.06
CA ASP A 18 -8.96 -1.78 30.66
C ASP A 18 -8.76 -1.75 29.13
N VAL A 19 -8.83 -0.55 28.54
CA VAL A 19 -8.75 -0.41 27.08
C VAL A 19 -7.42 -0.91 26.53
N GLN A 20 -6.30 -0.74 27.25
CA GLN A 20 -4.99 -1.22 26.78
C GLN A 20 -4.93 -2.75 26.82
N GLU A 21 -5.42 -3.37 27.89
CA GLU A 21 -5.55 -4.83 27.98
C GLU A 21 -6.47 -5.38 26.87
N PHE A 22 -7.56 -4.67 26.59
CA PHE A 22 -8.48 -5.01 25.50
C PHE A 22 -7.77 -5.00 24.15
N VAL A 23 -7.06 -3.93 23.82
CA VAL A 23 -6.32 -3.76 22.56
C VAL A 23 -5.25 -4.81 22.36
N ASP A 24 -4.46 -5.10 23.42
CA ASP A 24 -3.39 -6.08 23.38
C ASP A 24 -3.95 -7.50 23.16
N ALA A 25 -5.01 -7.87 23.89
CA ALA A 25 -5.62 -9.17 23.76
C ALA A 25 -6.29 -9.40 22.41
N MET A 26 -7.03 -8.40 21.89
CA MET A 26 -7.66 -8.48 20.56
C MET A 26 -6.61 -8.62 19.45
N THR A 27 -5.52 -7.86 19.53
CA THR A 27 -4.41 -7.97 18.56
C THR A 27 -3.76 -9.35 18.61
N LEU A 28 -3.49 -9.87 19.80
CA LEU A 28 -2.88 -11.19 19.97
C LEU A 28 -3.80 -12.34 19.54
N SER A 29 -5.11 -12.17 19.64
CA SER A 29 -6.09 -13.17 19.15
C SER A 29 -6.42 -13.06 17.67
N GLY A 30 -5.77 -12.15 16.92
CA GLY A 30 -5.85 -12.05 15.46
C GLY A 30 -6.67 -10.88 14.90
N SER A 31 -7.25 -10.04 15.78
CA SER A 31 -7.97 -8.82 15.37
C SER A 31 -7.04 -7.61 15.58
N HIS A 32 -6.26 -7.27 14.55
CA HIS A 32 -5.24 -6.21 14.67
C HIS A 32 -5.84 -4.84 14.96
N VAL A 33 -5.36 -4.22 16.03
CA VAL A 33 -5.74 -2.87 16.44
C VAL A 33 -4.68 -1.88 15.98
N GLU A 34 -5.07 -0.85 15.23
CA GLU A 34 -4.19 0.24 14.81
C GLU A 34 -4.03 1.30 15.91
N GLY A 35 -5.07 1.50 16.71
CA GLY A 35 -5.05 2.47 17.79
C GLY A 35 -6.38 2.55 18.55
N TYR A 36 -6.43 3.42 19.54
CA TYR A 36 -7.68 3.75 20.23
C TYR A 36 -7.70 5.20 20.70
N GLU A 37 -8.89 5.74 20.85
CA GLU A 37 -9.11 7.07 21.38
C GLU A 37 -10.06 6.99 22.60
N LYS A 38 -9.66 7.62 23.73
CA LYS A 38 -10.52 7.83 24.89
C LYS A 38 -11.29 9.13 24.71
N LYS A 39 -12.62 9.09 24.71
CA LYS A 39 -13.46 10.30 24.58
C LYS A 39 -13.25 11.28 25.72
N ASP A 40 -12.89 10.78 26.89
CA ASP A 40 -12.63 11.58 28.10
C ASP A 40 -11.16 11.96 28.32
N LYS A 41 -10.26 11.71 27.34
CA LYS A 41 -8.81 11.97 27.46
C LYS A 41 -8.47 13.33 28.07
N ASN A 42 -9.27 14.36 27.78
CA ASN A 42 -9.05 15.73 28.22
C ASN A 42 -10.13 16.25 29.18
N LEU A 43 -10.84 15.36 29.85
CA LEU A 43 -11.92 15.70 30.78
C LEU A 43 -11.57 15.23 32.18
N GLU A 44 -11.46 16.17 33.13
CA GLU A 44 -11.13 15.84 34.52
C GLU A 44 -11.93 16.69 35.48
N LYS A 45 -12.44 16.11 36.54
CA LYS A 45 -13.16 16.76 37.65
C LYS A 45 -14.38 17.60 37.17
N ILE A 46 -15.20 17.02 36.33
CA ILE A 46 -16.41 17.64 35.83
C ILE A 46 -17.61 17.00 36.50
N VAL A 47 -18.36 17.79 37.26
CA VAL A 47 -19.52 17.33 38.04
C VAL A 47 -20.80 18.04 37.62
N VAL A 48 -21.93 17.45 37.93
CA VAL A 48 -23.21 18.10 37.77
C VAL A 48 -23.40 19.15 38.89
N GLY A 49 -23.63 20.40 38.50
CA GLY A 49 -23.93 21.49 39.43
C GLY A 49 -25.36 21.96 39.26
N LYS A 50 -26.05 22.31 40.36
CA LYS A 50 -27.36 22.98 40.35
C LYS A 50 -27.21 24.47 40.68
N ILE A 51 -27.71 25.31 39.83
CA ILE A 51 -27.70 26.77 40.02
C ILE A 51 -28.77 27.12 41.06
N GLU A 52 -28.36 27.52 42.26
CA GLU A 52 -29.27 27.87 43.34
C GLU A 52 -29.64 29.34 43.32
N LYS A 53 -28.72 30.25 42.93
CA LYS A 53 -28.94 31.67 42.89
C LYS A 53 -28.13 32.36 41.80
N ILE A 54 -28.71 33.39 41.17
CA ILE A 54 -28.06 34.20 40.16
C ILE A 54 -28.09 35.68 40.58
N GLU A 55 -26.95 36.33 40.61
CA GLU A 55 -26.80 37.75 40.88
C GLU A 55 -26.10 38.47 39.72
N LYS A 56 -26.45 39.80 39.54
CA LYS A 56 -25.73 40.59 38.52
C LYS A 56 -24.33 40.94 38.99
N HIS A 57 -23.37 40.90 38.07
CA HIS A 57 -22.02 41.34 38.35
C HIS A 57 -22.00 42.87 38.58
N PRO A 58 -21.34 43.38 39.67
CA PRO A 58 -21.37 44.81 39.99
C PRO A 58 -20.68 45.68 38.94
N ASP A 59 -19.62 45.19 38.27
CA ASP A 59 -18.76 45.97 37.39
C ASP A 59 -18.79 45.45 35.93
N ALA A 60 -19.77 44.62 35.53
CA ALA A 60 -19.84 44.05 34.17
C ALA A 60 -21.27 43.70 33.76
N ASP A 61 -21.79 44.38 32.75
CA ASP A 61 -23.19 44.20 32.27
C ASP A 61 -23.45 42.81 31.65
N LYS A 62 -22.45 42.12 31.13
CA LYS A 62 -22.56 40.83 30.48
C LYS A 62 -22.20 39.64 31.36
N LEU A 63 -21.80 39.88 32.62
CA LEU A 63 -21.45 38.80 33.54
C LEU A 63 -22.50 38.65 34.62
N ILE A 64 -22.70 37.43 35.06
CA ILE A 64 -23.55 37.00 36.16
C ILE A 64 -22.74 36.18 37.14
N ILE A 65 -23.11 36.26 38.41
CA ILE A 65 -22.54 35.50 39.52
C ILE A 65 -23.52 34.42 39.90
N CYS A 66 -23.13 33.18 39.79
CA CYS A 66 -23.96 32.02 40.11
C CYS A 66 -23.46 31.33 41.37
N GLN A 67 -24.37 31.02 42.28
CA GLN A 67 -24.12 30.07 43.40
C GLN A 67 -24.53 28.70 42.94
N VAL A 68 -23.59 27.79 42.83
CA VAL A 68 -23.79 26.48 42.20
C VAL A 68 -23.52 25.38 43.23
N ASN A 69 -24.53 24.61 43.55
CA ASN A 69 -24.46 23.44 44.42
C ASN A 69 -23.90 22.27 43.64
N ILE A 70 -22.74 21.76 44.05
CA ILE A 70 -22.04 20.62 43.46
C ILE A 70 -22.18 19.36 44.32
N GLY A 71 -23.20 19.26 45.15
CA GLY A 71 -23.48 18.12 46.01
C GLY A 71 -22.80 18.23 47.37
N ALA A 72 -21.50 18.35 47.45
CA ALA A 72 -20.74 18.46 48.67
C ALA A 72 -20.78 19.89 49.27
N GLU A 73 -20.82 20.91 48.44
CA GLU A 73 -20.79 22.33 48.81
C GLU A 73 -21.40 23.19 47.69
N THR A 74 -21.67 24.45 48.01
CA THR A 74 -22.06 25.45 47.03
C THR A 74 -20.88 26.37 46.72
N ILE A 75 -20.52 26.45 45.45
CA ILE A 75 -19.38 27.25 44.95
C ILE A 75 -19.91 28.46 44.13
N GLN A 76 -19.10 29.51 44.11
CA GLN A 76 -19.38 30.67 43.30
C GLN A 76 -18.70 30.56 41.93
N ILE A 77 -19.48 30.74 40.88
CA ILE A 77 -18.99 30.75 39.48
C ILE A 77 -19.48 32.03 38.80
N VAL A 78 -18.57 32.71 38.08
CA VAL A 78 -18.90 33.87 37.27
C VAL A 78 -18.92 33.43 35.80
N THR A 79 -20.01 33.75 35.10
CA THR A 79 -20.15 33.40 33.68
C THR A 79 -20.75 34.54 32.87
N GLY A 80 -20.48 34.52 31.56
CA GLY A 80 -21.12 35.38 30.57
C GLY A 80 -22.25 34.71 29.80
N ALA A 81 -22.59 33.49 30.13
CA ALA A 81 -23.61 32.71 29.40
C ALA A 81 -25.02 33.31 29.65
N PRO A 82 -25.79 33.58 28.58
CA PRO A 82 -27.09 34.23 28.70
C PRO A 82 -28.24 33.27 28.97
N ASN A 83 -28.00 31.95 28.87
CA ASN A 83 -29.07 30.96 28.81
C ASN A 83 -29.38 30.24 30.14
N VAL A 84 -28.58 30.48 31.20
CA VAL A 84 -28.76 29.80 32.50
C VAL A 84 -29.79 30.48 33.40
N LYS A 85 -30.48 29.67 34.22
CA LYS A 85 -31.52 30.09 35.17
C LYS A 85 -31.32 29.41 36.50
N GLU A 86 -31.90 29.98 37.56
CA GLU A 86 -31.99 29.31 38.85
C GLU A 86 -32.80 28.00 38.73
N GLY A 87 -32.25 26.94 39.27
CA GLY A 87 -32.78 25.57 39.18
C GLY A 87 -32.14 24.71 38.14
N ASP A 88 -31.43 25.27 37.13
CA ASP A 88 -30.79 24.50 36.07
C ASP A 88 -29.68 23.57 36.61
N LEU A 89 -29.60 22.39 36.00
CA LEU A 89 -28.52 21.43 36.21
C LEU A 89 -27.53 21.57 35.06
N VAL A 90 -26.26 21.80 35.37
CA VAL A 90 -25.21 22.12 34.36
C VAL A 90 -23.93 21.36 34.65
N PRO A 91 -23.10 21.03 33.63
CA PRO A 91 -21.77 20.49 33.85
C PRO A 91 -20.82 21.57 34.36
N VAL A 92 -20.09 21.26 35.45
CA VAL A 92 -19.19 22.18 36.14
C VAL A 92 -17.82 21.54 36.27
N VAL A 93 -16.81 22.16 35.65
CA VAL A 93 -15.41 21.78 35.90
C VAL A 93 -14.91 22.50 37.16
N LEU A 94 -14.35 21.68 38.09
CA LEU A 94 -13.86 22.18 39.37
C LEU A 94 -12.42 22.72 39.24
N ASP A 95 -11.96 23.42 40.30
CA ASP A 95 -10.57 23.91 40.37
C ASP A 95 -9.54 22.77 40.17
N GLY A 96 -8.62 23.00 39.25
CA GLY A 96 -7.62 22.03 38.83
C GLY A 96 -8.13 20.93 37.91
N GLY A 97 -9.37 20.96 37.48
CA GLY A 97 -9.96 20.11 36.47
C GLY A 97 -9.56 20.52 35.05
N LYS A 98 -10.03 19.73 34.06
CA LYS A 98 -9.65 19.88 32.66
C LYS A 98 -10.86 19.75 31.76
N VAL A 99 -10.92 20.56 30.72
CA VAL A 99 -11.89 20.48 29.63
C VAL A 99 -11.19 20.28 28.31
N ALA A 100 -11.88 19.71 27.32
CA ALA A 100 -11.32 19.49 26.00
C ALA A 100 -10.94 20.83 25.31
N GLY A 101 -11.67 21.90 25.60
CA GLY A 101 -11.51 23.19 24.95
C GLY A 101 -12.42 23.30 23.73
N GLY A 102 -12.20 24.29 22.92
CA GLY A 102 -13.05 24.52 21.74
C GLY A 102 -14.26 25.34 22.06
N HIS A 103 -14.10 26.67 21.96
CA HIS A 103 -15.18 27.66 22.06
C HIS A 103 -15.33 28.28 20.67
N ASP A 104 -16.53 28.43 20.21
CA ASP A 104 -16.86 29.12 18.94
C ASP A 104 -16.17 28.51 17.68
N GLY A 105 -16.02 27.17 17.62
CA GLY A 105 -15.45 26.48 16.45
C GLY A 105 -13.93 26.51 16.35
N GLU A 106 -13.24 26.90 17.40
CA GLU A 106 -11.78 26.76 17.50
C GLU A 106 -11.37 25.27 17.55
N PRO A 107 -10.25 24.89 16.94
CA PRO A 107 -9.72 23.52 17.05
C PRO A 107 -9.46 23.16 18.51
N LEU A 108 -9.83 21.94 18.91
CA LEU A 108 -9.54 21.43 20.24
C LEU A 108 -8.02 21.33 20.45
N PRO A 109 -7.48 21.91 21.54
CA PRO A 109 -6.07 21.75 21.86
C PRO A 109 -5.76 20.30 22.23
N GLU A 110 -4.62 19.77 21.77
CA GLU A 110 -4.23 18.36 21.96
C GLU A 110 -4.25 17.92 23.43
N ASP A 111 -3.86 18.82 24.34
CA ASP A 111 -3.79 18.57 25.79
C ASP A 111 -4.98 19.10 26.58
N GLY A 112 -6.01 19.63 25.90
CA GLY A 112 -7.13 20.29 26.57
C GLY A 112 -6.74 21.54 27.37
N ILE A 113 -7.69 22.11 28.10
CA ILE A 113 -7.51 23.35 28.88
C ILE A 113 -7.71 23.06 30.37
N LYS A 114 -6.69 23.35 31.18
CA LYS A 114 -6.76 23.22 32.63
C LYS A 114 -7.43 24.43 33.25
N ILE A 115 -8.53 24.22 33.95
CA ILE A 115 -9.30 25.27 34.64
C ILE A 115 -8.77 25.41 36.05
N LYS A 116 -8.61 26.70 36.45
CA LYS A 116 -8.19 27.09 37.80
C LYS A 116 -9.12 28.15 38.33
N LYS A 117 -9.33 28.13 39.63
CA LYS A 117 -10.04 29.25 40.29
C LYS A 117 -9.32 30.58 39.99
N GLY A 118 -10.11 31.60 39.73
CA GLY A 118 -9.58 32.88 39.31
C GLY A 118 -10.51 34.01 39.70
N LYS A 119 -10.21 35.25 39.22
CA LYS A 119 -11.07 36.39 39.37
C LYS A 119 -11.47 36.95 38.02
N LEU A 120 -12.78 37.01 37.79
CA LEU A 120 -13.36 37.67 36.63
C LEU A 120 -13.84 39.07 37.03
N ARG A 121 -13.19 40.11 36.51
CA ARG A 121 -13.44 41.49 36.87
C ARG A 121 -13.51 41.74 38.39
N GLY A 122 -12.59 41.11 39.15
CA GLY A 122 -12.47 41.26 40.58
C GLY A 122 -13.28 40.31 41.45
N ILE A 123 -14.26 39.60 40.90
CA ILE A 123 -15.09 38.61 41.57
C ILE A 123 -14.51 37.20 41.40
N GLU A 124 -14.45 36.45 42.49
CA GLU A 124 -13.87 35.07 42.48
C GLU A 124 -14.81 34.10 41.75
N SER A 125 -14.21 33.25 40.88
CA SER A 125 -14.86 32.12 40.25
C SER A 125 -14.11 30.83 40.64
N ASN A 126 -14.79 29.88 41.26
CA ASN A 126 -14.17 28.63 41.80
C ASN A 126 -14.33 27.42 40.88
N GLY A 127 -14.48 27.66 39.61
CA GLY A 127 -14.69 26.68 38.55
C GLY A 127 -15.27 27.32 37.31
N MET A 128 -15.74 26.52 36.37
CA MET A 128 -16.39 26.99 35.14
C MET A 128 -17.55 26.06 34.79
N MET A 129 -18.71 26.65 34.39
CA MET A 129 -19.80 25.90 33.76
C MET A 129 -19.43 25.65 32.28
N CYS A 130 -19.73 24.51 31.71
CA CYS A 130 -19.24 24.11 30.40
C CYS A 130 -20.37 24.10 29.35
N SER A 131 -20.04 24.54 28.13
CA SER A 131 -20.77 24.21 26.91
C SER A 131 -20.52 22.77 26.50
N ILE A 132 -21.27 22.28 25.51
CA ILE A 132 -21.06 20.92 25.01
C ILE A 132 -19.77 20.80 24.19
N GLU A 133 -19.36 21.86 23.52
CA GLU A 133 -18.13 21.96 22.75
C GLU A 133 -16.89 21.94 23.66
N GLU A 134 -16.94 22.62 24.79
CA GLU A 134 -15.86 22.60 25.80
C GLU A 134 -15.67 21.22 26.40
N LEU A 135 -16.70 20.37 26.35
CA LEU A 135 -16.62 18.94 26.72
C LEU A 135 -16.18 18.01 25.58
N GLY A 136 -15.73 18.58 24.45
CA GLY A 136 -15.24 17.79 23.31
C GLY A 136 -16.34 17.11 22.48
N SER A 137 -17.60 17.57 22.62
CA SER A 137 -18.72 17.06 21.87
C SER A 137 -19.32 18.13 20.94
N SER A 138 -20.46 17.88 20.32
CA SER A 138 -21.07 18.80 19.36
C SER A 138 -22.58 18.82 19.43
N ARG A 139 -23.17 19.86 18.86
CA ARG A 139 -24.61 19.99 18.70
C ARG A 139 -25.23 18.94 17.78
N ASP A 140 -24.44 18.32 16.89
CA ASP A 140 -24.91 17.20 16.08
C ASP A 140 -25.30 16.00 16.97
N LEU A 141 -24.58 15.81 18.09
CA LEU A 141 -24.91 14.77 19.08
C LEU A 141 -25.91 15.25 20.12
N TYR A 142 -25.87 16.53 20.45
CA TYR A 142 -26.71 17.18 21.46
C TYR A 142 -27.49 18.36 20.83
N PRO A 143 -28.52 18.08 19.99
CA PRO A 143 -29.27 19.14 19.30
C PRO A 143 -30.04 20.08 20.24
N GLU A 144 -30.25 19.64 21.49
CA GLU A 144 -30.82 20.45 22.57
C GLU A 144 -29.84 21.48 23.14
N ALA A 145 -28.51 21.33 22.87
CA ALA A 145 -27.51 22.28 23.35
C ALA A 145 -27.68 23.66 22.64
N PRO A 146 -27.54 24.78 23.37
CA PRO A 146 -27.63 26.10 22.77
C PRO A 146 -26.44 26.34 21.83
N GLU A 147 -26.65 27.22 20.84
CA GLU A 147 -25.55 27.62 19.93
C GLU A 147 -24.46 28.39 20.69
N TYR A 148 -24.88 29.21 21.64
CA TYR A 148 -23.98 29.93 22.54
C TYR A 148 -24.49 29.78 23.96
N GLY A 149 -23.70 29.20 24.84
CA GLY A 149 -24.05 29.07 26.24
C GLY A 149 -23.68 27.73 26.86
N ILE A 150 -24.13 27.58 28.10
CA ILE A 150 -23.86 26.36 28.90
C ILE A 150 -24.86 25.27 28.55
N TYR A 151 -24.37 24.02 28.53
CA TYR A 151 -25.24 22.87 28.40
C TYR A 151 -26.10 22.68 29.67
N ILE A 152 -27.39 22.45 29.48
CA ILE A 152 -28.35 22.24 30.55
C ILE A 152 -28.91 20.84 30.47
N PHE A 153 -28.74 20.05 31.54
CA PHE A 153 -29.34 18.71 31.62
C PHE A 153 -30.87 18.80 31.69
N GLY A 154 -31.54 18.07 30.81
CA GLY A 154 -33.01 17.96 30.86
C GLY A 154 -33.50 17.19 32.10
N GLU A 155 -34.79 17.37 32.46
CA GLU A 155 -35.39 16.68 33.61
C GLU A 155 -35.32 15.15 33.47
N GLU A 156 -35.38 14.65 32.24
CA GLU A 156 -35.30 13.21 31.91
C GLU A 156 -33.93 12.59 32.20
N SER A 157 -32.89 13.39 32.35
CA SER A 157 -31.51 12.92 32.61
C SER A 157 -31.38 12.24 33.98
N GLY A 158 -32.27 12.60 34.94
CA GLY A 158 -32.26 12.02 36.28
C GLY A 158 -31.02 12.35 37.13
N VAL A 159 -30.11 13.20 36.63
CA VAL A 159 -28.88 13.59 37.31
C VAL A 159 -29.12 14.45 38.56
N LYS A 160 -28.20 14.38 39.51
CA LYS A 160 -28.23 15.13 40.76
C LYS A 160 -26.95 15.95 40.93
N PRO A 161 -27.00 17.02 41.73
CA PRO A 161 -25.80 17.78 42.07
C PRO A 161 -24.73 16.87 42.67
N GLY A 162 -23.49 16.95 42.14
CA GLY A 162 -22.35 16.13 42.55
C GLY A 162 -22.13 14.86 41.75
N ASP A 163 -23.08 14.48 40.90
CA ASP A 163 -22.89 13.33 40.00
C ASP A 163 -21.74 13.61 38.99
N ASP A 164 -21.13 12.56 38.49
CA ASP A 164 -20.14 12.66 37.44
C ASP A 164 -20.80 13.09 36.12
N ALA A 165 -20.50 14.29 35.67
CA ALA A 165 -21.07 14.85 34.45
C ALA A 165 -20.51 14.16 33.19
N ILE A 166 -19.28 13.63 33.23
CA ILE A 166 -18.67 12.90 32.12
C ILE A 166 -19.43 11.58 31.89
N ALA A 167 -19.73 10.87 33.00
CA ALA A 167 -20.56 9.67 32.96
C ALA A 167 -21.98 9.94 32.50
N ALA A 168 -22.62 11.01 33.02
CA ALA A 168 -23.98 11.43 32.66
C ALA A 168 -24.12 11.77 31.17
N LEU A 169 -23.06 12.29 30.55
CA LEU A 169 -22.98 12.56 29.13
C LEU A 169 -22.58 11.35 28.28
N GLY A 170 -22.21 10.20 28.88
CA GLY A 170 -21.77 9.01 28.15
C GLY A 170 -20.37 9.17 27.50
N LEU A 171 -19.54 10.06 28.07
CA LEU A 171 -18.20 10.35 27.55
C LEU A 171 -17.11 9.43 28.13
N HIS A 172 -17.40 8.59 29.12
CA HIS A 172 -16.52 7.50 29.57
C HIS A 172 -16.58 6.34 28.58
N ASP A 173 -16.00 6.52 27.42
CA ASP A 173 -15.94 5.50 26.39
C ASP A 173 -14.60 5.56 25.65
N SER A 174 -14.23 4.44 25.03
CA SER A 174 -13.07 4.36 24.14
C SER A 174 -13.49 3.80 22.81
N VAL A 175 -13.01 4.41 21.74
CA VAL A 175 -13.20 3.94 20.37
C VAL A 175 -11.93 3.27 19.90
N VAL A 176 -12.00 2.01 19.55
CA VAL A 176 -10.88 1.18 19.08
C VAL A 176 -10.94 1.10 17.57
N GLU A 177 -9.83 1.40 16.91
CA GLU A 177 -9.67 1.32 15.45
C GLU A 177 -9.02 0.01 15.06
N TYR A 178 -9.71 -0.77 14.20
CA TYR A 178 -9.23 -2.06 13.72
C TYR A 178 -8.88 -2.04 12.23
N GLU A 179 -7.78 -2.70 11.89
CA GLU A 179 -7.49 -3.14 10.53
C GLU A 179 -8.07 -4.54 10.30
N ILE A 180 -9.26 -4.59 9.70
CA ILE A 180 -9.94 -5.86 9.42
C ILE A 180 -9.42 -6.44 8.10
N THR A 181 -8.86 -7.63 8.15
CA THR A 181 -8.39 -8.36 6.98
C THR A 181 -9.54 -8.81 6.07
N SER A 182 -9.28 -8.97 4.78
CA SER A 182 -10.31 -9.26 3.78
C SER A 182 -10.97 -10.64 3.92
N ASN A 183 -10.37 -11.56 4.65
CA ASN A 183 -10.94 -12.89 4.97
C ASN A 183 -11.96 -12.84 6.11
N ARG A 184 -11.89 -11.84 7.00
CA ARG A 184 -12.77 -11.70 8.16
C ARG A 184 -13.93 -10.74 7.89
N VAL A 185 -14.77 -11.11 6.91
CA VAL A 185 -15.94 -10.32 6.49
C VAL A 185 -16.92 -10.12 7.64
N ASP A 186 -17.10 -11.13 8.50
CA ASP A 186 -17.92 -11.09 9.70
C ASP A 186 -17.54 -9.95 10.68
N CYS A 187 -16.24 -9.64 10.78
CA CYS A 187 -15.71 -8.58 11.65
C CYS A 187 -15.94 -7.15 11.13
N PHE A 188 -16.47 -6.97 9.91
CA PHE A 188 -16.91 -5.64 9.45
C PHE A 188 -18.28 -5.23 10.03
N SER A 189 -18.59 -5.71 11.23
CA SER A 189 -19.80 -5.42 11.97
C SER A 189 -19.55 -5.38 13.48
N MET A 190 -20.40 -4.63 14.21
CA MET A 190 -20.33 -4.60 15.69
C MET A 190 -20.58 -5.97 16.29
N ILE A 191 -21.54 -6.71 15.74
CA ILE A 191 -21.87 -8.08 16.18
C ILE A 191 -20.68 -9.00 15.96
N GLY A 192 -20.01 -8.94 14.81
CA GLY A 192 -18.83 -9.76 14.53
C GLY A 192 -17.66 -9.43 15.47
N MET A 193 -17.40 -8.15 15.72
CA MET A 193 -16.38 -7.73 16.68
C MET A 193 -16.74 -8.12 18.13
N ALA A 194 -18.02 -8.10 18.48
CA ALA A 194 -18.48 -8.55 19.80
C ALA A 194 -18.30 -10.06 19.98
N ARG A 195 -18.55 -10.88 18.95
CA ARG A 195 -18.22 -12.32 18.95
C ARG A 195 -16.74 -12.58 19.21
N GLU A 196 -15.88 -11.86 18.50
CA GLU A 196 -14.42 -11.96 18.66
C GLU A 196 -13.98 -11.52 20.07
N ALA A 197 -14.52 -10.42 20.58
CA ALA A 197 -14.25 -9.96 21.93
C ALA A 197 -14.72 -10.98 22.99
N ALA A 198 -15.93 -11.50 22.83
CA ALA A 198 -16.47 -12.53 23.72
C ALA A 198 -15.58 -13.78 23.73
N ALA A 199 -15.14 -14.27 22.57
CA ALA A 199 -14.24 -15.41 22.45
C ALA A 199 -12.86 -15.12 23.05
N THR A 200 -12.32 -13.92 22.85
CA THR A 200 -11.00 -13.49 23.34
C THR A 200 -10.97 -13.39 24.87
N PHE A 201 -12.02 -12.83 25.47
CA PHE A 201 -12.09 -12.61 26.92
C PHE A 201 -12.85 -13.70 27.71
N ASP A 202 -13.23 -14.79 27.04
CA ASP A 202 -13.99 -15.90 27.62
C ASP A 202 -15.30 -15.42 28.28
N LYS A 203 -16.00 -14.55 27.57
CA LYS A 203 -17.29 -13.99 27.97
C LYS A 203 -18.42 -14.55 27.11
N GLU A 204 -19.65 -14.43 27.62
CA GLU A 204 -20.85 -14.84 26.90
C GLU A 204 -21.23 -13.74 25.89
N PHE A 205 -21.46 -14.15 24.64
CA PHE A 205 -22.01 -13.29 23.59
C PHE A 205 -23.54 -13.42 23.55
N HIS A 206 -24.20 -12.27 23.54
CA HIS A 206 -25.66 -12.20 23.46
C HIS A 206 -26.08 -11.54 22.14
N GLU A 207 -26.53 -12.36 21.20
CA GLU A 207 -27.10 -11.84 19.96
C GLU A 207 -28.46 -11.15 20.25
N PRO A 208 -28.77 -9.99 19.62
CA PRO A 208 -30.06 -9.32 19.80
C PRO A 208 -31.22 -10.21 19.36
N GLU A 209 -32.22 -10.35 20.21
CA GLU A 209 -33.46 -11.02 19.81
C GLU A 209 -34.27 -10.11 18.90
N ILE A 210 -34.44 -10.53 17.64
CA ILE A 210 -35.17 -9.76 16.65
C ILE A 210 -36.66 -10.17 16.68
N LYS A 211 -37.54 -9.24 17.04
CA LYS A 211 -38.99 -9.44 17.07
C LYS A 211 -39.69 -8.32 16.34
N VAL A 212 -40.33 -8.61 15.24
CA VAL A 212 -41.19 -7.67 14.49
C VAL A 212 -42.61 -8.03 14.82
N GLN A 213 -43.36 -7.09 15.38
CA GLN A 213 -44.77 -7.33 15.76
C GLN A 213 -45.70 -7.31 14.55
N GLY A 214 -45.43 -6.42 13.61
CA GLY A 214 -46.28 -6.18 12.47
C GLY A 214 -47.52 -5.37 12.77
N SER A 215 -48.15 -4.85 11.76
CA SER A 215 -49.37 -4.03 11.88
C SER A 215 -50.56 -4.53 11.04
N GLY A 216 -50.43 -5.74 10.49
CA GLY A 216 -51.42 -6.31 9.55
C GLY A 216 -51.09 -5.97 8.08
N GLY A 217 -51.91 -6.49 7.18
CA GLY A 217 -51.70 -6.40 5.71
C GLY A 217 -50.78 -7.52 5.21
N ASP A 218 -50.49 -7.48 3.92
CA ASP A 218 -49.53 -8.38 3.27
C ASP A 218 -48.57 -7.55 2.39
N VAL A 219 -47.27 -7.73 2.59
CA VAL A 219 -46.22 -7.03 1.81
C VAL A 219 -46.43 -7.24 0.29
N ASN A 220 -46.96 -8.38 -0.13
CA ASN A 220 -47.22 -8.70 -1.53
C ASN A 220 -48.31 -7.82 -2.19
N ASP A 221 -49.17 -7.16 -1.41
CA ASP A 221 -50.14 -6.16 -1.91
C ASP A 221 -49.47 -4.84 -2.29
N TYR A 222 -48.24 -4.60 -1.76
CA TYR A 222 -47.50 -3.37 -1.94
C TYR A 222 -46.40 -3.46 -2.99
N ILE A 223 -45.66 -4.58 -3.06
CA ILE A 223 -44.48 -4.69 -3.88
C ILE A 223 -44.22 -6.14 -4.36
N THR A 224 -43.71 -6.29 -5.55
CA THR A 224 -43.16 -7.54 -6.09
C THR A 224 -41.70 -7.37 -6.48
N VAL A 225 -40.89 -8.42 -6.39
CA VAL A 225 -39.46 -8.39 -6.72
C VAL A 225 -39.13 -9.46 -7.76
N ASP A 226 -38.41 -9.07 -8.80
CA ASP A 226 -37.97 -9.93 -9.91
C ASP A 226 -36.44 -9.81 -10.07
N VAL A 227 -35.72 -10.84 -9.64
CA VAL A 227 -34.25 -10.88 -9.76
C VAL A 227 -33.90 -11.62 -11.06
N GLN A 228 -33.55 -10.85 -12.10
CA GLN A 228 -33.20 -11.37 -13.43
C GLN A 228 -31.70 -11.72 -13.55
N ALA A 229 -30.85 -11.28 -12.60
CA ALA A 229 -29.42 -11.59 -12.55
C ALA A 229 -29.05 -12.26 -11.20
N PRO A 230 -29.51 -13.50 -10.95
CA PRO A 230 -29.29 -14.20 -9.67
C PRO A 230 -27.82 -14.58 -9.44
N ASP A 231 -26.98 -14.54 -10.45
CA ASP A 231 -25.52 -14.70 -10.37
C ASP A 231 -24.82 -13.47 -9.76
N LEU A 232 -25.40 -12.26 -9.89
CA LEU A 232 -24.91 -11.03 -9.34
C LEU A 232 -25.68 -10.55 -8.10
N CYS A 233 -26.91 -11.02 -7.92
CA CYS A 233 -27.74 -10.75 -6.75
C CYS A 233 -28.25 -12.10 -6.17
N PRO A 234 -27.47 -12.77 -5.32
CA PRO A 234 -27.83 -14.06 -4.71
C PRO A 234 -29.08 -14.00 -3.86
N ARG A 235 -29.33 -12.90 -3.15
CA ARG A 235 -30.55 -12.71 -2.34
C ARG A 235 -31.00 -11.26 -2.38
N TYR A 236 -32.32 -11.06 -2.46
CA TYR A 236 -32.96 -9.77 -2.35
C TYR A 236 -34.13 -9.85 -1.38
N THR A 237 -34.12 -9.07 -0.30
CA THR A 237 -35.24 -9.00 0.64
C THR A 237 -35.83 -7.59 0.66
N ALA A 238 -37.17 -7.51 0.85
CA ALA A 238 -37.84 -6.23 0.95
C ALA A 238 -38.96 -6.27 2.00
N ARG A 239 -39.12 -5.17 2.74
CA ARG A 239 -40.23 -4.95 3.70
C ARG A 239 -40.81 -3.56 3.55
N VAL A 240 -42.07 -3.41 3.91
CA VAL A 240 -42.82 -2.16 3.75
C VAL A 240 -43.15 -1.57 5.13
N VAL A 241 -42.99 -0.26 5.26
CA VAL A 241 -43.37 0.50 6.44
C VAL A 241 -44.28 1.64 6.03
N THR A 242 -45.39 1.80 6.75
CA THR A 242 -46.43 2.84 6.53
C THR A 242 -46.48 3.80 7.71
N ASP A 243 -47.24 4.88 7.59
CA ASP A 243 -47.50 5.85 8.64
C ASP A 243 -46.21 6.42 9.26
N LEU A 244 -45.24 6.77 8.42
CA LEU A 244 -43.92 7.21 8.82
C LEU A 244 -43.94 8.53 9.59
N LYS A 245 -43.05 8.64 10.57
CA LYS A 245 -42.79 9.87 11.35
C LYS A 245 -41.29 10.15 11.32
N ILE A 246 -40.90 11.11 10.49
CA ILE A 246 -39.52 11.57 10.41
C ILE A 246 -39.21 12.49 11.59
N GLY A 247 -38.05 12.25 12.20
CA GLY A 247 -37.60 13.04 13.35
C GLY A 247 -36.14 12.74 13.71
N PRO A 248 -35.60 13.34 14.77
CA PRO A 248 -34.29 13.03 15.27
C PRO A 248 -34.25 11.62 15.86
N SER A 249 -33.14 10.91 15.66
CA SER A 249 -32.89 9.63 16.33
C SER A 249 -32.58 9.80 17.81
N PRO A 250 -32.80 8.76 18.64
CA PRO A 250 -32.43 8.81 20.04
C PRO A 250 -30.91 8.99 20.24
N LYS A 251 -30.52 9.58 21.38
CA LYS A 251 -29.14 9.92 21.71
C LYS A 251 -28.19 8.73 21.51
N TRP A 252 -28.52 7.57 22.05
CA TRP A 252 -27.67 6.36 21.95
C TRP A 252 -27.35 5.95 20.51
N MET A 253 -28.30 6.13 19.58
CA MET A 253 -28.09 5.82 18.15
C MET A 253 -27.18 6.86 17.50
N ARG A 254 -27.38 8.14 17.79
CA ARG A 254 -26.53 9.22 17.28
C ARG A 254 -25.08 9.05 17.74
N GLU A 255 -24.87 8.75 19.03
CA GLU A 255 -23.51 8.56 19.61
C GLU A 255 -22.77 7.39 18.98
N ARG A 256 -23.46 6.27 18.75
CA ARG A 256 -22.87 5.09 18.09
C ARG A 256 -22.51 5.37 16.65
N LEU A 257 -23.40 6.00 15.89
CA LEU A 257 -23.14 6.36 14.49
C LEU A 257 -22.04 7.44 14.36
N ALA A 258 -22.01 8.41 15.25
CA ALA A 258 -20.96 9.42 15.25
C ALA A 258 -19.56 8.83 15.49
N SER A 259 -19.44 7.79 16.30
CA SER A 259 -18.15 7.08 16.46
C SER A 259 -17.69 6.35 15.20
N GLN A 260 -18.57 6.12 14.23
CA GLN A 260 -18.25 5.63 12.89
C GLN A 260 -17.99 6.77 11.88
N GLY A 261 -18.08 8.03 12.32
CA GLY A 261 -17.97 9.20 11.43
C GLY A 261 -19.27 9.51 10.66
N ILE A 262 -20.38 8.86 10.99
CA ILE A 262 -21.68 9.06 10.33
C ILE A 262 -22.37 10.28 10.94
N ARG A 263 -22.67 11.26 10.10
CA ARG A 263 -23.35 12.50 10.51
C ARG A 263 -24.82 12.27 10.85
N SER A 264 -25.34 13.10 11.78
CA SER A 264 -26.75 13.08 12.15
C SER A 264 -27.61 13.64 11.01
N ILE A 265 -28.59 12.83 10.55
CA ILE A 265 -29.57 13.22 9.51
C ILE A 265 -30.99 13.08 10.11
N ASN A 266 -31.63 11.95 9.94
CA ASN A 266 -32.94 11.65 10.52
C ASN A 266 -33.04 10.19 10.96
N ASN A 267 -34.10 9.83 11.65
CA ASN A 267 -34.30 8.48 12.21
C ASN A 267 -34.31 7.38 11.14
N LEU A 268 -34.87 7.61 9.95
CA LEU A 268 -34.93 6.58 8.90
C LEU A 268 -33.55 6.27 8.32
N VAL A 269 -32.78 7.32 7.98
CA VAL A 269 -31.42 7.18 7.49
C VAL A 269 -30.49 6.59 8.57
N HIS A 270 -30.70 6.99 9.82
CA HIS A 270 -29.94 6.43 10.93
C HIS A 270 -30.21 4.94 11.16
N ILE A 271 -31.48 4.48 11.01
CA ILE A 271 -31.81 3.06 11.15
C ILE A 271 -31.06 2.23 10.11
N THR A 272 -31.04 2.64 8.84
CA THR A 272 -30.31 1.90 7.80
C THR A 272 -28.80 1.89 8.05
N ASN A 273 -28.22 3.02 8.42
CA ASN A 273 -26.79 3.12 8.77
C ASN A 273 -26.47 2.33 10.04
N TYR A 274 -27.32 2.39 11.05
CA TYR A 274 -27.12 1.65 12.29
C TYR A 274 -27.10 0.14 12.05
N VAL A 275 -28.03 -0.40 11.26
CA VAL A 275 -28.08 -1.81 10.91
C VAL A 275 -26.86 -2.20 10.05
N MET A 276 -26.44 -1.33 9.14
CA MET A 276 -25.22 -1.55 8.36
C MET A 276 -23.98 -1.68 9.27
N GLU A 277 -23.85 -0.87 10.29
CA GLU A 277 -22.73 -0.98 11.24
C GLU A 277 -22.92 -2.12 12.27
N GLU A 278 -24.15 -2.37 12.70
CA GLU A 278 -24.47 -3.44 13.65
C GLU A 278 -24.25 -4.84 13.04
N TYR A 279 -24.78 -5.11 11.84
CA TYR A 279 -24.76 -6.42 11.17
C TYR A 279 -23.75 -6.52 10.01
N GLY A 280 -23.17 -5.41 9.56
CA GLY A 280 -22.33 -5.40 8.37
C GLY A 280 -23.08 -5.43 7.04
N GLN A 281 -24.42 -5.39 7.07
CA GLN A 281 -25.32 -5.48 5.93
C GLN A 281 -25.80 -4.10 5.50
N PRO A 282 -25.32 -3.54 4.38
CA PRO A 282 -25.87 -2.29 3.84
C PRO A 282 -27.34 -2.46 3.47
N MET A 283 -28.11 -1.40 3.73
CA MET A 283 -29.52 -1.33 3.42
C MET A 283 -29.83 -0.10 2.59
N HIS A 284 -30.88 -0.16 1.81
CA HIS A 284 -31.43 1.00 1.12
C HIS A 284 -32.92 1.20 1.45
N ALA A 285 -33.36 2.43 1.30
CA ALA A 285 -34.73 2.82 1.55
C ALA A 285 -35.27 3.61 0.36
N TYR A 286 -36.42 3.21 -0.14
CA TYR A 286 -37.12 3.86 -1.25
C TYR A 286 -38.45 4.43 -0.79
N ASP A 287 -38.86 5.55 -1.38
CA ASP A 287 -40.22 5.99 -1.31
C ASP A 287 -41.10 5.09 -2.24
N LEU A 288 -41.91 4.24 -1.64
CA LEU A 288 -42.72 3.24 -2.38
C LEU A 288 -43.72 3.91 -3.34
N ASP A 289 -44.19 5.12 -3.04
CA ASP A 289 -45.12 5.85 -3.90
C ASP A 289 -44.47 6.31 -5.22
N THR A 290 -43.11 6.34 -5.28
CA THR A 290 -42.35 6.68 -6.49
C THR A 290 -41.97 5.47 -7.34
N ILE A 291 -42.22 4.23 -6.86
CA ILE A 291 -41.87 2.99 -7.54
C ILE A 291 -42.96 2.64 -8.57
N ALA A 292 -42.62 2.79 -9.84
CA ALA A 292 -43.55 2.50 -10.93
C ALA A 292 -43.93 1.01 -10.99
N GLY A 293 -45.20 0.75 -11.16
CA GLY A 293 -45.77 -0.60 -11.28
C GLY A 293 -45.67 -1.44 -9.99
N LYS A 294 -45.34 -0.84 -8.85
CA LYS A 294 -45.14 -1.57 -7.59
C LYS A 294 -44.25 -2.82 -7.76
N LYS A 295 -43.17 -2.64 -8.50
CA LYS A 295 -42.26 -3.74 -8.86
C LYS A 295 -40.80 -3.28 -8.76
N ILE A 296 -39.97 -4.11 -8.15
CA ILE A 296 -38.49 -4.02 -8.25
C ILE A 296 -38.00 -5.07 -9.23
N VAL A 297 -37.13 -4.67 -10.14
CA VAL A 297 -36.44 -5.54 -11.09
C VAL A 297 -34.94 -5.38 -10.94
N VAL A 298 -34.24 -6.45 -10.57
CA VAL A 298 -32.79 -6.46 -10.45
C VAL A 298 -32.18 -7.07 -11.71
N LYS A 299 -31.59 -6.25 -12.55
CA LYS A 299 -31.07 -6.66 -13.87
C LYS A 299 -29.75 -5.96 -14.21
N ARG A 300 -29.07 -6.47 -15.24
CA ARG A 300 -27.91 -5.75 -15.80
C ARG A 300 -28.36 -4.52 -16.57
N ALA A 301 -27.53 -3.47 -16.54
CA ALA A 301 -27.72 -2.28 -17.39
C ALA A 301 -27.56 -2.63 -18.88
N ASN A 302 -28.05 -1.75 -19.76
CA ASN A 302 -27.69 -1.80 -21.16
C ASN A 302 -26.37 -1.05 -21.42
N ASP A 303 -25.69 -1.46 -22.47
CA ASP A 303 -24.41 -0.85 -22.82
C ASP A 303 -24.62 0.58 -23.34
N GLY A 304 -24.03 1.54 -22.64
CA GLY A 304 -24.10 2.97 -22.99
C GLY A 304 -25.23 3.76 -22.35
N ASP A 305 -26.09 3.14 -21.52
CA ASP A 305 -27.06 3.87 -20.72
C ASP A 305 -26.36 4.87 -19.78
N THR A 306 -27.06 5.96 -19.45
CA THR A 306 -26.60 6.94 -18.47
C THR A 306 -27.55 6.99 -17.28
N PHE A 307 -27.01 7.14 -16.09
CA PHE A 307 -27.77 7.16 -14.84
C PHE A 307 -27.27 8.27 -13.91
N VAL A 308 -28.19 9.04 -13.32
CA VAL A 308 -27.86 10.10 -12.38
C VAL A 308 -27.97 9.56 -10.95
N THR A 309 -26.87 9.54 -10.23
CA THR A 309 -26.78 9.08 -8.85
C THR A 309 -27.18 10.15 -7.85
N LEU A 310 -27.41 9.77 -6.56
CA LEU A 310 -27.82 10.68 -5.47
C LEU A 310 -26.87 11.89 -5.25
N ASP A 311 -25.65 11.79 -5.71
CA ASP A 311 -24.67 12.91 -5.68
C ASP A 311 -24.84 13.89 -6.86
N GLY A 312 -25.89 13.73 -7.67
CA GLY A 312 -26.18 14.58 -8.84
C GLY A 312 -25.26 14.34 -10.03
N GLN A 313 -24.42 13.30 -10.04
CA GLN A 313 -23.47 13.01 -11.11
C GLN A 313 -24.08 12.04 -12.16
N GLU A 314 -23.96 12.39 -13.43
CA GLU A 314 -24.30 11.50 -14.53
C GLU A 314 -23.18 10.49 -14.77
N ARG A 315 -23.52 9.21 -14.77
CA ARG A 315 -22.57 8.10 -14.93
C ARG A 315 -22.95 7.21 -16.09
N LYS A 316 -21.95 6.82 -16.88
CA LYS A 316 -22.16 5.91 -18.01
C LYS A 316 -22.10 4.46 -17.53
N MET A 317 -23.12 3.69 -17.90
CA MET A 317 -23.27 2.29 -17.56
C MET A 317 -22.80 1.39 -18.72
N ASP A 318 -22.44 0.16 -18.40
CA ASP A 318 -22.22 -0.91 -19.35
C ASP A 318 -23.00 -2.18 -18.92
N LYS A 319 -23.02 -3.17 -19.78
CA LYS A 319 -23.76 -4.43 -19.56
C LYS A 319 -23.35 -5.24 -18.34
N ASP A 320 -22.22 -4.95 -17.72
CA ASP A 320 -21.71 -5.65 -16.53
C ASP A 320 -22.12 -4.96 -15.22
N VAL A 321 -22.72 -3.76 -15.30
CA VAL A 321 -23.24 -3.03 -14.16
C VAL A 321 -24.59 -3.61 -13.75
N LEU A 322 -24.76 -3.92 -12.46
CA LEU A 322 -26.03 -4.37 -11.91
C LEU A 322 -26.86 -3.17 -11.47
N MET A 323 -28.11 -3.12 -11.90
CA MET A 323 -29.05 -2.03 -11.62
C MET A 323 -30.24 -2.53 -10.82
N ILE A 324 -30.73 -1.69 -9.94
CA ILE A 324 -32.07 -1.80 -9.37
C ILE A 324 -32.97 -0.91 -10.20
N CYS A 325 -34.05 -1.49 -10.68
CA CYS A 325 -35.06 -0.83 -11.53
C CYS A 325 -36.43 -0.95 -10.88
N ASP A 326 -37.32 -0.03 -11.19
CA ASP A 326 -38.74 -0.20 -10.98
C ASP A 326 -39.42 -0.83 -12.22
N GLY A 327 -40.74 -0.72 -12.36
CA GLY A 327 -41.47 -1.22 -13.51
C GLY A 327 -41.18 -0.49 -14.83
N GLU A 328 -40.55 0.66 -14.82
CA GLU A 328 -40.35 1.54 -15.97
C GLU A 328 -38.92 2.00 -16.17
N LYS A 329 -38.15 2.25 -15.11
CA LYS A 329 -36.83 2.90 -15.14
C LYS A 329 -35.84 2.35 -14.12
N GLU A 330 -34.56 2.69 -14.30
CA GLU A 330 -33.50 2.48 -13.30
C GLU A 330 -33.67 3.45 -12.10
N ILE A 331 -33.50 2.92 -10.90
CA ILE A 331 -33.65 3.68 -9.64
C ILE A 331 -32.40 3.60 -8.73
N GLY A 332 -31.41 2.77 -9.08
CA GLY A 332 -30.18 2.65 -8.32
C GLY A 332 -29.14 1.77 -8.98
N ILE A 333 -27.88 2.02 -8.68
CA ILE A 333 -26.77 1.11 -8.97
C ILE A 333 -26.66 0.16 -7.78
N ALA A 334 -26.92 -1.11 -8.01
CA ALA A 334 -27.02 -2.13 -6.97
C ALA A 334 -25.77 -2.13 -6.06
N GLY A 335 -25.99 -2.00 -4.74
CA GLY A 335 -24.96 -2.04 -3.72
C GLY A 335 -23.94 -0.89 -3.74
N ILE A 336 -24.14 0.13 -4.57
CA ILE A 336 -23.22 1.27 -4.70
C ILE A 336 -23.92 2.57 -4.31
N MET A 337 -24.92 3.01 -5.08
CA MET A 337 -25.63 4.26 -4.80
C MET A 337 -27.01 4.30 -5.44
N GLY A 338 -28.01 4.80 -4.72
CA GLY A 338 -29.35 5.05 -5.25
C GLY A 338 -29.38 6.14 -6.31
N GLY A 339 -30.47 6.25 -7.03
CA GLY A 339 -30.72 7.30 -8.01
C GLY A 339 -31.30 8.57 -7.40
N GLU A 340 -31.00 9.72 -7.98
CA GLU A 340 -31.64 11.00 -7.63
C GLU A 340 -33.17 10.90 -7.74
N ASN A 341 -33.67 10.13 -8.71
CA ASN A 341 -35.08 9.93 -9.03
C ASN A 341 -35.87 9.04 -8.06
N SER A 342 -35.19 8.48 -7.04
CA SER A 342 -35.79 7.59 -6.01
C SER A 342 -35.42 8.03 -4.57
N MET A 343 -34.90 9.22 -4.43
CA MET A 343 -34.48 9.78 -3.14
C MET A 343 -35.66 9.88 -2.17
N VAL A 344 -35.42 9.46 -0.93
CA VAL A 344 -36.39 9.64 0.16
C VAL A 344 -36.43 11.11 0.57
N THR A 345 -37.64 11.69 0.58
CA THR A 345 -37.88 13.07 1.02
C THR A 345 -38.60 13.10 2.36
N ASP A 346 -38.66 14.29 2.99
CA ASP A 346 -39.35 14.47 4.29
C ASP A 346 -40.87 14.22 4.23
N ASP A 347 -41.48 14.20 3.04
CA ASP A 347 -42.90 13.98 2.81
C ASP A 347 -43.26 12.51 2.57
N ILE A 348 -42.30 11.58 2.68
CA ILE A 348 -42.53 10.12 2.45
C ILE A 348 -43.62 9.59 3.40
N LYS A 349 -44.51 8.78 2.84
CA LYS A 349 -45.61 8.14 3.58
C LYS A 349 -45.40 6.65 3.74
N THR A 350 -44.88 6.01 2.69
CA THR A 350 -44.67 4.58 2.63
C THR A 350 -43.25 4.27 2.21
N LEU A 351 -42.54 3.57 3.07
CA LEU A 351 -41.13 3.20 2.86
C LEU A 351 -41.02 1.76 2.42
N LEU A 352 -40.17 1.52 1.41
CA LEU A 352 -39.69 0.19 1.07
C LEU A 352 -38.25 0.06 1.57
N PHE A 353 -38.02 -0.84 2.52
CA PHE A 353 -36.66 -1.26 2.88
C PHE A 353 -36.16 -2.35 1.91
N GLU A 354 -34.92 -2.20 1.53
CA GLU A 354 -34.10 -3.20 0.80
C GLU A 354 -32.97 -3.67 1.68
N ALA A 355 -32.80 -4.99 1.82
CA ALA A 355 -31.54 -5.59 2.24
C ALA A 355 -31.21 -6.71 1.26
N ALA A 356 -30.20 -6.54 0.47
CA ALA A 356 -29.82 -7.48 -0.58
C ALA A 356 -28.36 -7.88 -0.46
N CYS A 357 -28.00 -9.00 -1.08
CA CYS A 357 -26.60 -9.41 -1.23
C CYS A 357 -26.23 -9.35 -2.71
N PHE A 358 -25.06 -8.75 -3.00
CA PHE A 358 -24.56 -8.58 -4.35
C PHE A 358 -23.18 -9.21 -4.50
N ASP A 359 -22.81 -9.65 -5.70
CA ASP A 359 -21.50 -10.20 -5.99
C ASP A 359 -20.40 -9.15 -5.78
N GLY A 360 -19.51 -9.40 -4.81
CA GLY A 360 -18.46 -8.47 -4.42
C GLY A 360 -17.46 -8.16 -5.54
N THR A 361 -17.22 -9.11 -6.45
CA THR A 361 -16.34 -8.90 -7.59
C THR A 361 -16.97 -7.92 -8.58
N ASN A 362 -18.26 -8.08 -8.85
CA ASN A 362 -19.02 -7.18 -9.71
C ASN A 362 -19.05 -5.76 -9.13
N ILE A 363 -19.37 -5.62 -7.83
CA ILE A 363 -19.36 -4.31 -7.14
C ILE A 363 -17.97 -3.65 -7.24
N ARG A 364 -16.89 -4.38 -6.95
CA ARG A 364 -15.50 -3.84 -7.03
C ARG A 364 -15.13 -3.38 -8.44
N LEU A 365 -15.48 -4.15 -9.46
CA LEU A 365 -15.19 -3.78 -10.84
C LEU A 365 -16.04 -2.58 -11.28
N THR A 366 -17.31 -2.53 -10.87
CA THR A 366 -18.21 -1.43 -11.17
C THR A 366 -17.75 -0.13 -10.50
N THR A 367 -17.43 -0.15 -9.20
CA THR A 367 -16.94 1.05 -8.48
C THR A 367 -15.69 1.62 -9.12
N LYS A 368 -14.74 0.76 -9.53
CA LYS A 368 -13.54 1.18 -10.25
C LYS A 368 -13.85 1.80 -11.62
N ARG A 369 -14.81 1.22 -12.35
CA ARG A 369 -15.20 1.61 -13.70
C ARG A 369 -15.88 2.98 -13.72
N ILE A 370 -16.83 3.19 -12.79
CA ILE A 370 -17.59 4.45 -12.71
C ILE A 370 -16.92 5.50 -11.81
N GLY A 371 -15.80 5.16 -11.16
CA GLY A 371 -15.05 6.06 -10.27
C GLY A 371 -15.83 6.46 -9.01
N LEU A 372 -16.65 5.55 -8.43
CA LEU A 372 -17.50 5.83 -7.26
C LEU A 372 -17.26 4.81 -6.16
N ALA A 373 -16.67 5.23 -5.06
CA ALA A 373 -16.52 4.44 -3.83
C ALA A 373 -17.54 4.92 -2.78
N THR A 374 -18.23 3.97 -2.12
CA THR A 374 -19.16 4.24 -1.02
C THR A 374 -18.94 3.24 0.11
N ASP A 375 -19.36 3.57 1.34
CA ASP A 375 -19.24 2.67 2.49
C ASP A 375 -20.02 1.35 2.26
N ALA A 376 -21.21 1.44 1.68
CA ALA A 376 -21.99 0.27 1.28
C ALA A 376 -21.23 -0.63 0.29
N ALA A 377 -20.67 -0.03 -0.77
CA ALA A 377 -19.86 -0.77 -1.74
C ALA A 377 -18.62 -1.41 -1.09
N ALA A 378 -17.96 -0.73 -0.17
CA ALA A 378 -16.80 -1.27 0.56
C ALA A 378 -17.16 -2.55 1.35
N LYS A 379 -18.37 -2.62 1.94
CA LYS A 379 -18.85 -3.82 2.62
C LYS A 379 -19.21 -4.93 1.62
N PHE A 380 -19.94 -4.64 0.55
CA PHE A 380 -20.31 -5.63 -0.49
C PHE A 380 -19.09 -6.25 -1.18
N VAL A 381 -18.06 -5.44 -1.47
CA VAL A 381 -16.80 -5.90 -2.09
C VAL A 381 -16.12 -7.01 -1.28
N LYS A 382 -16.33 -7.05 0.04
CA LYS A 382 -15.78 -8.10 0.91
C LYS A 382 -16.49 -9.45 0.78
N GLY A 383 -17.71 -9.49 0.21
CA GLY A 383 -18.50 -10.70 0.05
C GLY A 383 -19.34 -11.00 1.28
N LEU A 384 -20.49 -10.32 1.40
CA LEU A 384 -21.41 -10.49 2.52
C LEU A 384 -22.08 -11.86 2.48
N ASP A 385 -22.45 -12.38 3.66
CA ASP A 385 -23.27 -13.57 3.80
C ASP A 385 -24.74 -13.27 3.41
N PRO A 386 -25.30 -13.90 2.38
CA PRO A 386 -26.70 -13.68 2.00
C PRO A 386 -27.71 -14.01 3.11
N ASN A 387 -27.35 -14.85 4.09
CA ASN A 387 -28.23 -15.19 5.21
C ASN A 387 -28.43 -14.02 6.19
N LEU A 388 -27.53 -13.03 6.22
CA LEU A 388 -27.65 -11.84 7.06
C LEU A 388 -28.74 -10.87 6.57
N ALA A 389 -29.11 -10.88 5.30
CA ALA A 389 -30.09 -9.93 4.74
C ALA A 389 -31.44 -9.96 5.47
N GLU A 390 -31.92 -11.15 5.84
CA GLU A 390 -33.17 -11.32 6.60
C GLU A 390 -33.08 -10.78 8.01
N GLN A 391 -31.97 -11.06 8.72
CA GLN A 391 -31.74 -10.55 10.07
C GLN A 391 -31.68 -9.03 10.08
N ALA A 392 -30.90 -8.46 9.15
CA ALA A 392 -30.71 -7.02 9.03
C ALA A 392 -32.03 -6.28 8.74
N ILE A 393 -32.81 -6.73 7.77
CA ILE A 393 -34.08 -6.06 7.42
C ILE A 393 -35.11 -6.19 8.56
N ASN A 394 -35.15 -7.32 9.24
CA ASN A 394 -36.03 -7.49 10.42
C ASN A 394 -35.57 -6.61 11.58
N ARG A 395 -34.24 -6.45 11.80
CA ARG A 395 -33.72 -5.53 12.81
C ARG A 395 -34.09 -4.07 12.51
N ALA A 396 -34.02 -3.65 11.25
CA ALA A 396 -34.46 -2.33 10.87
C ALA A 396 -35.95 -2.10 11.15
N CYS A 397 -36.79 -3.09 10.83
CA CYS A 397 -38.23 -3.06 11.12
C CYS A 397 -38.51 -3.02 12.63
N GLN A 398 -37.77 -3.79 13.44
CA GLN A 398 -37.89 -3.75 14.90
C GLN A 398 -37.54 -2.34 15.44
N LEU A 399 -36.48 -1.72 14.91
CA LEU A 399 -36.08 -0.35 15.28
C LEU A 399 -37.16 0.68 14.90
N ILE A 400 -37.84 0.51 13.77
CA ILE A 400 -38.99 1.34 13.39
C ILE A 400 -40.10 1.26 14.45
N GLU A 401 -40.43 0.05 14.93
CA GLU A 401 -41.45 -0.18 15.94
C GLU A 401 -41.02 0.33 17.31
N GLU A 402 -39.82 0.02 17.76
CA GLU A 402 -39.23 0.46 19.03
C GLU A 402 -39.18 2.01 19.14
N LEU A 403 -38.85 2.68 18.07
CA LEU A 403 -38.79 4.14 18.01
C LEU A 403 -40.14 4.82 17.72
N GLY A 404 -41.20 4.02 17.43
CA GLY A 404 -42.54 4.52 17.11
C GLY A 404 -42.59 5.40 15.86
N CYS A 405 -41.63 5.22 14.91
CA CYS A 405 -41.50 6.06 13.74
C CYS A 405 -42.19 5.52 12.48
N GLY A 406 -42.94 4.43 12.59
CA GLY A 406 -43.73 3.85 11.50
C GLY A 406 -44.47 2.60 11.92
N LYS A 407 -45.25 2.03 10.99
CA LYS A 407 -45.95 0.76 11.14
C LYS A 407 -45.46 -0.25 10.11
N VAL A 408 -44.94 -1.37 10.58
CA VAL A 408 -44.38 -2.42 9.70
C VAL A 408 -45.51 -3.28 9.13
N VAL A 409 -45.59 -3.42 7.81
CA VAL A 409 -46.53 -4.34 7.14
C VAL A 409 -46.10 -5.77 7.35
N ASP A 410 -47.07 -6.71 7.53
CA ASP A 410 -46.78 -8.12 7.75
C ASP A 410 -46.11 -8.77 6.51
N GLY A 411 -45.24 -9.75 6.76
CA GLY A 411 -44.50 -10.47 5.74
C GLY A 411 -43.23 -9.76 5.25
N MET A 412 -42.52 -10.47 4.42
CA MET A 412 -41.29 -10.04 3.76
C MET A 412 -41.26 -10.66 2.36
N VAL A 413 -40.91 -9.86 1.38
CA VAL A 413 -40.52 -10.42 0.08
C VAL A 413 -39.11 -10.92 0.19
N ASP A 414 -38.87 -12.19 -0.15
CA ASP A 414 -37.55 -12.82 -0.10
C ASP A 414 -37.32 -13.64 -1.38
N VAL A 415 -36.38 -13.18 -2.19
CA VAL A 415 -35.96 -13.88 -3.42
C VAL A 415 -34.55 -14.44 -3.19
N TYR A 416 -34.47 -15.74 -2.89
CA TYR A 416 -33.25 -16.46 -2.58
C TYR A 416 -33.16 -17.79 -3.35
N PRO A 417 -32.84 -17.74 -4.66
CA PRO A 417 -32.92 -18.92 -5.53
C PRO A 417 -31.89 -20.01 -5.19
N ASN A 418 -30.73 -19.63 -4.67
CA ASN A 418 -29.62 -20.55 -4.35
C ASN A 418 -29.11 -20.32 -2.92
N PRO A 419 -29.80 -20.84 -1.89
CA PRO A 419 -29.43 -20.62 -0.50
C PRO A 419 -28.00 -21.12 -0.18
N VAL A 420 -27.20 -20.26 0.43
CA VAL A 420 -25.87 -20.61 0.95
C VAL A 420 -26.06 -21.54 2.15
N LYS A 421 -25.36 -22.67 2.14
CA LYS A 421 -25.40 -23.68 3.19
C LYS A 421 -24.15 -23.60 4.04
N GLU A 422 -24.30 -24.00 5.29
CA GLU A 422 -23.20 -24.17 6.22
C GLU A 422 -22.18 -25.20 5.67
N VAL A 423 -20.91 -24.91 5.84
CA VAL A 423 -19.81 -25.81 5.49
C VAL A 423 -19.64 -26.84 6.62
N VAL A 424 -19.38 -28.07 6.24
CA VAL A 424 -19.16 -29.16 7.21
C VAL A 424 -17.75 -29.73 6.97
N LEU A 425 -16.88 -29.67 7.99
CA LEU A 425 -15.50 -30.11 7.92
C LEU A 425 -15.21 -31.21 8.94
N PRO A 426 -14.33 -32.18 8.65
CA PRO A 426 -13.93 -33.19 9.63
C PRO A 426 -13.06 -32.55 10.73
N PHE A 427 -13.26 -32.99 11.96
CA PHE A 427 -12.39 -32.63 13.08
C PHE A 427 -11.17 -33.56 13.11
N GLU A 428 -9.99 -33.06 12.84
CA GLU A 428 -8.75 -33.84 12.69
C GLU A 428 -7.64 -33.30 13.63
N PRO A 429 -7.76 -33.46 14.95
CA PRO A 429 -6.87 -32.83 15.93
C PRO A 429 -5.40 -33.22 15.76
N GLU A 430 -5.11 -34.48 15.41
CA GLU A 430 -3.75 -34.94 15.18
C GLU A 430 -3.09 -34.23 13.98
N LYS A 431 -3.85 -34.00 12.91
CA LYS A 431 -3.34 -33.27 11.74
C LYS A 431 -3.14 -31.79 12.05
N MET A 432 -4.05 -31.19 12.84
CA MET A 432 -3.92 -29.80 13.30
C MET A 432 -2.65 -29.65 14.17
N ASN A 433 -2.45 -30.52 15.15
CA ASN A 433 -1.24 -30.52 15.99
C ASN A 433 0.04 -30.70 15.15
N LYS A 434 0.01 -31.60 14.15
CA LYS A 434 1.15 -31.79 13.26
C LYS A 434 1.45 -30.53 12.43
N LEU A 435 0.42 -29.81 11.97
CA LEU A 435 0.57 -28.57 11.22
C LEU A 435 1.15 -27.47 12.12
N LEU A 436 0.63 -27.33 13.33
CA LEU A 436 1.03 -26.29 14.28
C LEU A 436 2.35 -26.59 15.00
N GLY A 437 2.79 -27.84 15.02
CA GLY A 437 3.93 -28.27 15.82
C GLY A 437 3.63 -28.30 17.33
N THR A 438 2.40 -28.62 17.70
CA THR A 438 1.88 -28.60 19.08
C THR A 438 1.35 -29.98 19.52
N ASP A 439 0.93 -30.06 20.78
CA ASP A 439 0.24 -31.23 21.35
C ASP A 439 -0.98 -30.75 22.16
N ILE A 440 -1.85 -29.99 21.49
CA ILE A 440 -3.07 -29.43 22.10
C ILE A 440 -4.13 -30.54 22.16
N SER A 441 -4.78 -30.70 23.31
CA SER A 441 -5.83 -31.72 23.47
C SER A 441 -7.08 -31.38 22.64
N SER A 442 -7.80 -32.41 22.19
CA SER A 442 -9.07 -32.26 21.47
C SER A 442 -10.10 -31.42 22.25
N ASP A 443 -10.15 -31.57 23.58
CA ASP A 443 -11.10 -30.81 24.41
C ASP A 443 -10.81 -29.30 24.37
N VAL A 444 -9.54 -28.90 24.36
CA VAL A 444 -9.14 -27.48 24.23
C VAL A 444 -9.52 -26.95 22.85
N MET A 445 -9.25 -27.71 21.79
CA MET A 445 -9.63 -27.33 20.43
C MET A 445 -11.15 -27.17 20.30
N LEU A 446 -11.94 -28.13 20.82
CA LEU A 446 -13.40 -28.06 20.79
C LEU A 446 -13.95 -26.92 21.65
N SER A 447 -13.30 -26.59 22.76
CA SER A 447 -13.63 -25.41 23.56
C SER A 447 -13.45 -24.11 22.76
N ILE A 448 -12.35 -23.99 22.00
CA ILE A 448 -12.10 -22.85 21.12
C ILE A 448 -13.18 -22.78 20.03
N PHE A 449 -13.47 -23.88 19.34
CA PHE A 449 -14.49 -23.90 18.29
C PHE A 449 -15.87 -23.54 18.82
N LYS A 450 -16.21 -23.98 20.02
CA LYS A 450 -17.48 -23.61 20.66
C LYS A 450 -17.59 -22.09 20.93
N LYS A 451 -16.51 -21.43 21.37
CA LYS A 451 -16.47 -19.98 21.55
C LYS A 451 -16.65 -19.22 20.22
N LEU A 452 -16.26 -19.84 19.12
CA LEU A 452 -16.39 -19.31 17.75
C LEU A 452 -17.70 -19.74 17.07
N GLU A 453 -18.65 -20.31 17.82
CA GLU A 453 -19.97 -20.79 17.34
C GLU A 453 -19.89 -21.95 16.32
N LEU A 454 -18.76 -22.64 16.21
CA LEU A 454 -18.66 -23.86 15.40
C LEU A 454 -19.29 -25.02 16.18
N ARG A 455 -20.19 -25.74 15.52
CA ARG A 455 -20.94 -26.82 16.16
C ARG A 455 -20.32 -28.18 15.87
N TYR A 456 -19.89 -28.88 16.90
CA TYR A 456 -19.32 -30.21 16.80
C TYR A 456 -20.38 -31.28 16.95
N ASP A 457 -20.40 -32.25 16.03
CA ASP A 457 -21.22 -33.48 16.16
C ASP A 457 -20.31 -34.67 16.48
N GLU A 458 -20.42 -35.13 17.71
CA GLU A 458 -19.64 -36.26 18.23
C GLU A 458 -19.87 -37.57 17.46
N LYS A 459 -21.07 -37.77 16.89
CA LYS A 459 -21.42 -39.02 16.17
C LYS A 459 -20.72 -39.13 14.83
N THR A 460 -20.61 -38.03 14.15
CA THR A 460 -20.02 -37.95 12.80
C THR A 460 -18.58 -37.46 12.80
N ASN A 461 -18.11 -36.96 13.96
CA ASN A 461 -16.81 -36.31 14.11
C ASN A 461 -16.63 -35.12 13.14
N MET A 462 -17.70 -34.32 12.95
CA MET A 462 -17.70 -33.21 12.02
C MET A 462 -17.98 -31.89 12.76
N LEU A 463 -17.41 -30.83 12.22
CA LEU A 463 -17.67 -29.43 12.62
C LEU A 463 -18.54 -28.76 11.56
N THR A 464 -19.63 -28.17 11.99
CA THR A 464 -20.49 -27.32 11.15
C THR A 464 -20.10 -25.87 11.35
N ILE A 465 -19.77 -25.21 10.26
CA ILE A 465 -19.26 -23.84 10.20
C ILE A 465 -20.43 -22.91 9.88
N PRO A 466 -20.70 -21.89 10.69
CA PRO A 466 -21.76 -20.92 10.39
C PRO A 466 -21.42 -20.14 9.12
N THR A 467 -22.44 -19.72 8.38
CA THR A 467 -22.29 -19.11 7.04
C THR A 467 -21.57 -17.76 7.05
N PHE A 468 -21.57 -17.04 8.17
CA PHE A 468 -20.81 -15.79 8.32
C PHE A 468 -19.28 -16.02 8.35
N ARG A 469 -18.78 -17.23 8.68
CA ARG A 469 -17.37 -17.61 8.63
C ARG A 469 -17.01 -18.19 7.26
N GLN A 470 -17.07 -17.35 6.25
CA GLN A 470 -16.80 -17.73 4.85
C GLN A 470 -15.32 -18.06 4.58
N ASP A 471 -14.44 -17.71 5.49
CA ASP A 471 -13.01 -18.00 5.49
C ASP A 471 -12.69 -19.46 5.82
N LEU A 472 -13.49 -20.12 6.64
CA LEU A 472 -13.23 -21.48 7.12
C LEU A 472 -13.68 -22.55 6.11
N LYS A 473 -12.74 -23.02 5.27
CA LYS A 473 -13.03 -23.94 4.15
C LYS A 473 -12.28 -25.26 4.24
N CYS A 474 -11.25 -25.34 5.07
CA CYS A 474 -10.41 -26.53 5.18
C CYS A 474 -9.81 -26.70 6.58
N MET A 475 -9.15 -27.84 6.80
CA MET A 475 -8.50 -28.15 8.09
C MET A 475 -7.46 -27.12 8.51
N ALA A 476 -6.75 -26.52 7.55
CA ALA A 476 -5.74 -25.51 7.87
C ALA A 476 -6.36 -24.24 8.46
N ASP A 477 -7.54 -23.83 7.98
CA ASP A 477 -8.27 -22.68 8.51
C ASP A 477 -8.73 -22.95 9.97
N LEU A 478 -9.19 -24.20 10.24
CA LEU A 478 -9.53 -24.61 11.60
C LEU A 478 -8.29 -24.63 12.52
N ALA A 479 -7.13 -25.04 12.00
CA ALA A 479 -5.89 -25.03 12.75
C ALA A 479 -5.44 -23.60 13.07
N GLU A 480 -5.66 -22.62 12.17
CA GLU A 480 -5.42 -21.19 12.43
C GLU A 480 -6.28 -20.69 13.61
N GLU A 481 -7.57 -21.05 13.62
CA GLU A 481 -8.46 -20.69 14.72
C GLU A 481 -7.95 -21.24 16.07
N VAL A 482 -7.49 -22.49 16.08
CA VAL A 482 -6.87 -23.07 17.27
C VAL A 482 -5.61 -22.30 17.68
N ALA A 483 -4.73 -22.00 16.71
CA ALA A 483 -3.45 -21.33 16.99
C ALA A 483 -3.62 -19.94 17.59
N ARG A 484 -4.54 -19.13 17.03
CA ARG A 484 -4.74 -17.75 17.47
C ARG A 484 -5.32 -17.66 18.89
N PHE A 485 -6.20 -18.58 19.29
CA PHE A 485 -6.76 -18.63 20.65
C PHE A 485 -5.90 -19.41 21.64
N TYR A 486 -5.14 -20.39 21.18
CA TYR A 486 -4.09 -21.02 22.00
C TYR A 486 -2.97 -20.03 22.31
N GLY A 487 -2.73 -19.09 21.40
CA GLY A 487 -1.72 -18.05 21.47
C GLY A 487 -0.41 -18.46 20.79
N TYR A 488 0.00 -17.71 19.79
CA TYR A 488 1.22 -17.98 19.03
C TYR A 488 2.48 -18.02 19.90
N ALA A 489 2.52 -17.27 20.99
CA ALA A 489 3.62 -17.29 21.95
C ALA A 489 3.80 -18.65 22.65
N ASN A 490 2.74 -19.46 22.72
CA ASN A 490 2.76 -20.79 23.33
C ASN A 490 3.19 -21.89 22.34
N ILE A 491 3.31 -21.58 21.06
CA ILE A 491 3.77 -22.52 20.03
C ILE A 491 5.29 -22.62 20.09
N PRO A 492 5.86 -23.83 20.32
CA PRO A 492 7.29 -23.99 20.48
C PRO A 492 8.05 -23.72 19.19
N THR A 493 9.17 -23.02 19.30
CA THR A 493 10.10 -22.84 18.18
C THR A 493 10.80 -24.15 17.89
N THR A 494 10.71 -24.66 16.66
CA THR A 494 11.36 -25.88 16.21
C THR A 494 12.36 -25.60 15.09
N LEU A 495 13.37 -26.48 14.96
CA LEU A 495 14.26 -26.45 13.83
C LEU A 495 13.57 -27.07 12.59
N PRO A 496 13.79 -26.51 11.39
CA PRO A 496 13.26 -27.10 10.18
C PRO A 496 13.82 -28.51 9.98
N HIS A 497 12.93 -29.47 9.66
CA HIS A 497 13.29 -30.82 9.26
C HIS A 497 13.08 -30.98 7.74
N GLY A 498 14.09 -31.48 7.05
CA GLY A 498 14.02 -31.76 5.64
C GLY A 498 15.27 -32.45 5.13
N GLU A 499 15.17 -33.10 3.99
CA GLU A 499 16.35 -33.59 3.28
C GLU A 499 17.19 -32.37 2.89
N SER A 500 18.48 -32.40 3.26
CA SER A 500 19.39 -31.35 2.80
C SER A 500 19.73 -31.58 1.33
N THR A 501 19.45 -30.57 0.52
CA THR A 501 19.90 -30.55 -0.87
C THR A 501 21.18 -29.73 -0.99
N ALA A 502 22.15 -30.22 -1.81
CA ALA A 502 23.31 -29.39 -2.10
C ALA A 502 22.90 -28.22 -2.97
N GLY A 503 22.80 -27.04 -2.36
CA GLY A 503 22.58 -25.79 -3.09
C GLY A 503 23.72 -25.57 -4.09
N LYS A 504 23.39 -25.23 -5.32
CA LYS A 504 24.37 -24.91 -6.36
C LYS A 504 23.96 -23.61 -7.04
N LYS A 505 24.93 -22.73 -7.24
CA LYS A 505 24.76 -21.60 -8.15
C LYS A 505 24.75 -22.10 -9.59
N SER A 506 23.88 -21.55 -10.41
CA SER A 506 23.91 -21.72 -11.86
C SER A 506 25.23 -21.20 -12.44
N TYR A 507 25.53 -21.57 -13.67
CA TYR A 507 26.74 -21.07 -14.35
C TYR A 507 26.71 -19.54 -14.48
N ALA A 508 25.57 -18.96 -14.85
CA ALA A 508 25.41 -17.53 -14.97
C ALA A 508 25.58 -16.80 -13.61
N GLU A 509 25.02 -17.32 -12.53
CA GLU A 509 25.22 -16.75 -11.18
C GLU A 509 26.67 -16.78 -10.75
N ARG A 510 27.40 -17.87 -11.07
CA ARG A 510 28.84 -17.94 -10.79
C ARG A 510 29.64 -16.90 -11.58
N VAL A 511 29.30 -16.68 -12.85
CA VAL A 511 29.90 -15.64 -13.69
C VAL A 511 29.60 -14.25 -13.11
N ASN A 512 28.35 -13.97 -12.74
CA ASN A 512 27.96 -12.70 -12.13
C ASN A 512 28.71 -12.42 -10.82
N ASP A 513 28.89 -13.43 -9.96
CA ASP A 513 29.67 -13.28 -8.73
C ASP A 513 31.15 -12.94 -9.02
N ILE A 514 31.73 -13.61 -10.01
CA ILE A 514 33.12 -13.35 -10.41
C ILE A 514 33.25 -11.93 -10.96
N VAL A 515 32.34 -11.53 -11.84
CA VAL A 515 32.30 -10.16 -12.37
C VAL A 515 32.21 -9.14 -11.24
N ARG A 516 31.28 -9.35 -10.30
CA ARG A 516 31.11 -8.47 -9.14
C ARG A 516 32.41 -8.35 -8.33
N ASN A 517 32.99 -9.48 -7.98
CA ASN A 517 34.26 -9.50 -7.20
C ASN A 517 35.40 -8.76 -7.90
N ILE A 518 35.48 -8.87 -9.24
CA ILE A 518 36.54 -8.19 -10.00
C ILE A 518 36.31 -6.68 -9.98
N VAL A 519 35.13 -6.21 -10.35
CA VAL A 519 34.86 -4.77 -10.42
C VAL A 519 34.92 -4.10 -9.03
N GLU A 520 34.53 -4.80 -7.96
CA GLU A 520 34.70 -4.33 -6.59
C GLU A 520 36.18 -4.28 -6.21
N GLY A 521 36.98 -5.26 -6.63
CA GLY A 521 38.43 -5.26 -6.48
C GLY A 521 39.11 -4.09 -7.18
N ASP A 522 38.56 -3.65 -8.32
CA ASP A 522 39.01 -2.47 -9.07
C ASP A 522 38.48 -1.14 -8.51
N GLY A 523 37.83 -1.19 -7.35
CA GLY A 523 37.37 -0.01 -6.60
C GLY A 523 36.03 0.55 -7.02
N PHE A 524 35.20 -0.22 -7.71
CA PHE A 524 33.81 0.17 -8.01
C PHE A 524 32.87 -0.23 -6.87
N SER A 525 31.93 0.62 -6.58
CA SER A 525 30.84 0.37 -5.62
C SER A 525 29.57 -0.05 -6.32
N GLY A 526 28.88 -1.06 -5.78
CA GLY A 526 27.60 -1.54 -6.32
C GLY A 526 26.50 -0.47 -6.18
N ALA A 527 25.73 -0.28 -7.24
CA ALA A 527 24.57 0.59 -7.29
C ALA A 527 23.34 -0.22 -7.73
N MET A 528 22.17 0.21 -7.28
CA MET A 528 20.88 -0.32 -7.71
C MET A 528 19.98 0.84 -8.11
N HIS A 529 19.45 0.77 -9.33
CA HIS A 529 18.62 1.81 -9.89
C HIS A 529 17.24 1.25 -10.24
N TYR A 530 16.25 2.14 -10.30
CA TYR A 530 14.93 1.75 -10.79
C TYR A 530 14.97 1.27 -12.24
N SER A 531 14.16 0.25 -12.53
CA SER A 531 13.91 -0.20 -13.91
C SER A 531 12.92 0.69 -14.66
N PHE A 532 12.29 1.62 -13.95
CA PHE A 532 11.35 2.59 -14.49
C PHE A 532 12.02 3.95 -14.66
N GLU A 533 11.69 4.64 -15.73
CA GLU A 533 12.27 5.95 -16.03
C GLU A 533 11.29 6.84 -16.81
N SER A 534 11.67 8.10 -17.00
CA SER A 534 10.92 9.04 -17.82
C SER A 534 11.26 8.89 -19.30
N PRO A 535 10.32 9.04 -20.23
CA PRO A 535 10.62 9.15 -21.66
C PRO A 535 11.60 10.27 -22.02
N LYS A 536 11.73 11.29 -21.17
CA LYS A 536 12.70 12.39 -21.34
C LYS A 536 14.17 11.94 -21.28
N VAL A 537 14.42 10.73 -20.78
CA VAL A 537 15.78 10.17 -20.72
C VAL A 537 16.42 10.04 -22.10
N PHE A 538 15.63 9.73 -23.12
CA PHE A 538 16.14 9.59 -24.47
C PHE A 538 16.69 10.90 -25.04
N ASP A 539 16.07 12.02 -24.74
CA ASP A 539 16.56 13.35 -25.13
C ASP A 539 17.79 13.75 -24.32
N LYS A 540 17.81 13.45 -23.00
CA LYS A 540 19.01 13.66 -22.18
C LYS A 540 20.22 12.88 -22.67
N LEU A 541 20.02 11.69 -23.21
CA LEU A 541 21.06 10.82 -23.77
C LEU A 541 21.31 11.04 -25.26
N LEU A 542 20.72 12.07 -25.87
CA LEU A 542 20.84 12.41 -27.32
C LEU A 542 20.42 11.24 -28.23
N ILE A 543 19.52 10.38 -27.78
CA ILE A 543 19.03 9.27 -28.60
C ILE A 543 18.18 9.79 -29.76
N PRO A 544 18.48 9.44 -31.04
CA PRO A 544 17.71 9.84 -32.22
C PRO A 544 16.23 9.44 -32.09
N GLN A 545 15.35 10.23 -32.74
CA GLN A 545 13.88 10.02 -32.65
C GLN A 545 13.43 8.69 -33.26
N ASP A 546 14.14 8.18 -34.25
CA ASP A 546 13.89 6.93 -34.96
C ASP A 546 14.57 5.70 -34.29
N SER A 547 15.32 5.91 -33.19
CA SER A 547 16.06 4.85 -32.52
C SER A 547 15.13 3.78 -31.93
N VAL A 548 15.58 2.54 -32.03
CA VAL A 548 14.89 1.39 -31.42
C VAL A 548 14.78 1.51 -29.89
N TYR A 549 15.71 2.21 -29.25
CA TYR A 549 15.68 2.42 -27.80
C TYR A 549 14.50 3.25 -27.32
N ARG A 550 13.91 4.10 -28.20
CA ARG A 550 12.70 4.85 -27.85
C ARG A 550 11.43 4.01 -27.85
N LYS A 551 11.48 2.79 -28.37
CA LYS A 551 10.39 1.82 -28.30
C LYS A 551 10.35 1.18 -26.93
N ALA A 552 10.00 1.96 -25.91
CA ALA A 552 9.94 1.49 -24.53
C ALA A 552 8.54 1.00 -24.15
N ILE A 553 8.48 0.06 -23.22
CA ILE A 553 7.25 -0.45 -22.63
C ILE A 553 6.68 0.62 -21.70
N GLN A 554 5.41 0.98 -21.90
CA GLN A 554 4.70 1.93 -21.03
C GLN A 554 4.07 1.19 -19.83
N ILE A 555 4.17 1.81 -18.66
CA ILE A 555 3.53 1.33 -17.43
C ILE A 555 2.09 1.83 -17.41
N MET A 556 1.11 0.94 -17.16
CA MET A 556 -0.32 1.28 -17.18
C MET A 556 -0.72 2.25 -16.06
N ASN A 557 -0.12 2.12 -14.88
CA ASN A 557 -0.41 2.90 -13.68
C ASN A 557 0.88 3.43 -13.05
N PRO A 558 1.61 4.33 -13.74
CA PRO A 558 2.89 4.82 -13.25
C PRO A 558 2.70 5.72 -12.02
N LEU A 559 3.72 5.77 -11.16
CA LEU A 559 3.78 6.72 -10.02
C LEU A 559 3.91 8.20 -10.46
N GLY A 560 4.06 8.44 -11.76
CA GLY A 560 4.25 9.73 -12.38
C GLY A 560 5.01 9.58 -13.69
N GLU A 561 5.17 10.68 -14.42
CA GLU A 561 5.89 10.68 -15.72
C GLU A 561 7.34 10.17 -15.57
N ASP A 562 7.97 10.46 -14.44
CA ASP A 562 9.36 10.06 -14.18
C ASP A 562 9.58 8.55 -14.05
N PHE A 563 8.48 7.77 -13.92
CA PHE A 563 8.49 6.31 -13.78
C PHE A 563 7.52 5.64 -14.74
N SER A 564 7.31 6.24 -15.94
CA SER A 564 6.24 5.85 -16.85
C SER A 564 6.63 4.83 -17.90
N ILE A 565 7.93 4.57 -18.10
CA ILE A 565 8.43 3.55 -19.03
C ILE A 565 9.44 2.63 -18.38
N MET A 566 9.59 1.43 -18.94
CA MET A 566 10.70 0.53 -18.59
C MET A 566 11.96 0.91 -19.36
N ARG A 567 13.11 0.89 -18.69
CA ARG A 567 14.40 1.26 -19.29
C ARG A 567 14.80 0.31 -20.41
N THR A 568 15.20 0.89 -21.54
CA THR A 568 15.80 0.18 -22.67
C THR A 568 17.32 0.29 -22.72
N LEU A 569 17.87 1.22 -21.94
CA LEU A 569 19.31 1.44 -21.74
C LEU A 569 19.60 1.54 -20.23
N PRO A 570 20.75 1.02 -19.77
CA PRO A 570 21.05 1.01 -18.33
C PRO A 570 21.75 2.28 -17.83
N LEU A 571 21.87 3.32 -18.66
CA LEU A 571 22.74 4.48 -18.40
C LEU A 571 22.11 5.53 -17.49
N ASN A 572 20.79 5.79 -17.61
CA ASN A 572 20.14 6.90 -16.90
C ASN A 572 20.29 6.82 -15.37
N GLY A 573 20.04 5.66 -14.79
CA GLY A 573 20.21 5.44 -13.34
C GLY A 573 21.67 5.67 -12.92
N MET A 574 22.61 5.09 -13.65
CA MET A 574 24.06 5.25 -13.41
C MET A 574 24.45 6.74 -13.46
N LEU A 575 24.06 7.46 -14.50
CA LEU A 575 24.41 8.87 -14.65
C LEU A 575 23.75 9.75 -13.60
N THR A 576 22.53 9.44 -13.18
CA THR A 576 21.84 10.13 -12.08
C THR A 576 22.60 9.93 -10.76
N SER A 577 23.07 8.72 -10.49
CA SER A 577 23.86 8.43 -9.28
C SER A 577 25.24 9.11 -9.30
N LEU A 578 25.91 9.13 -10.44
CA LEU A 578 27.16 9.87 -10.62
C LEU A 578 26.94 11.38 -10.43
N SER A 579 25.87 11.93 -11.01
CA SER A 579 25.46 13.32 -10.85
C SER A 579 25.18 13.66 -9.37
N THR A 580 24.48 12.78 -8.66
CA THR A 580 24.21 12.95 -7.23
C THR A 580 25.50 13.01 -6.42
N ASN A 581 26.47 12.12 -6.69
CA ASN A 581 27.77 12.13 -6.06
C ASN A 581 28.55 13.42 -6.39
N TYR A 582 28.53 13.82 -7.65
CA TYR A 582 29.16 15.07 -8.10
C TYR A 582 28.58 16.29 -7.38
N ASN A 583 27.25 16.41 -7.30
CA ASN A 583 26.57 17.52 -6.65
C ASN A 583 26.77 17.54 -5.12
N ARG A 584 27.03 16.38 -4.51
CA ARG A 584 27.45 16.25 -3.10
C ARG A 584 28.94 16.55 -2.88
N ARG A 585 29.63 17.04 -3.93
CA ARG A 585 31.04 17.45 -3.90
C ARG A 585 32.02 16.28 -3.68
N ASN A 586 31.62 15.05 -3.98
CA ASN A 586 32.57 13.95 -4.03
C ASN A 586 33.60 14.22 -5.13
N LYS A 587 34.89 14.01 -4.83
CA LYS A 587 35.97 14.30 -5.77
C LYS A 587 35.96 13.34 -6.95
N HIS A 588 35.64 12.09 -6.69
CA HIS A 588 35.52 10.97 -7.63
C HIS A 588 34.39 10.03 -7.24
N ALA A 589 33.93 9.23 -8.19
CA ALA A 589 33.08 8.08 -7.95
C ALA A 589 33.32 7.02 -9.01
N ARG A 590 33.28 5.75 -8.61
CA ARG A 590 33.31 4.56 -9.47
C ARG A 590 32.14 3.66 -9.04
N LEU A 591 31.16 3.51 -9.94
CA LEU A 591 29.93 2.77 -9.66
C LEU A 591 29.74 1.66 -10.71
N TYR A 592 29.18 0.53 -10.29
CA TYR A 592 28.74 -0.51 -11.20
C TYR A 592 27.31 -0.95 -10.87
N GLU A 593 26.60 -1.45 -11.88
CA GLU A 593 25.30 -2.10 -11.73
C GLU A 593 25.23 -3.35 -12.62
N LEU A 594 24.72 -4.44 -12.05
CA LEU A 594 24.30 -5.64 -12.79
C LEU A 594 22.78 -5.68 -12.79
N ALA A 595 22.15 -5.31 -13.89
CA ALA A 595 20.69 -5.18 -13.95
C ALA A 595 20.12 -5.31 -15.36
N ASN A 596 18.83 -5.65 -15.44
CA ASN A 596 18.14 -5.86 -16.71
C ASN A 596 17.75 -4.56 -17.42
N VAL A 597 17.80 -4.58 -18.73
CA VAL A 597 17.05 -3.70 -19.66
C VAL A 597 15.94 -4.53 -20.30
N TYR A 598 14.90 -3.83 -20.78
CA TYR A 598 13.67 -4.46 -21.26
C TYR A 598 13.39 -4.04 -22.70
N LEU A 599 13.65 -4.93 -23.64
CA LEU A 599 13.51 -4.64 -25.07
C LEU A 599 12.25 -5.30 -25.62
N PRO A 600 11.20 -4.53 -25.97
CA PRO A 600 9.97 -5.11 -26.49
C PRO A 600 10.20 -5.70 -27.88
N LYS A 601 9.68 -6.89 -28.14
CA LYS A 601 9.70 -7.52 -29.47
C LYS A 601 8.65 -6.89 -30.39
N ALA A 602 7.51 -6.47 -29.79
CA ALA A 602 6.43 -5.74 -30.44
C ALA A 602 5.74 -4.82 -29.45
N LEU A 603 5.11 -3.74 -29.94
CA LEU A 603 4.25 -2.84 -29.17
C LEU A 603 2.92 -2.65 -29.90
N PRO A 604 1.76 -2.81 -29.23
CA PRO A 604 1.61 -3.24 -27.80
C PRO A 604 2.17 -4.63 -27.57
N LEU A 605 2.53 -4.93 -26.30
CA LEU A 605 3.10 -6.24 -25.93
C LEU A 605 2.10 -7.37 -26.19
N THR A 606 2.58 -8.42 -26.91
CA THR A 606 1.86 -9.67 -27.10
C THR A 606 2.55 -10.86 -26.45
N GLU A 607 3.80 -10.66 -26.04
CA GLU A 607 4.66 -11.62 -25.31
C GLU A 607 5.62 -10.87 -24.40
N LEU A 608 6.31 -11.58 -23.51
CA LEU A 608 7.32 -10.99 -22.64
C LEU A 608 8.46 -10.36 -23.44
N PRO A 609 9.00 -9.21 -22.99
CA PRO A 609 10.12 -8.55 -23.63
C PRO A 609 11.39 -9.41 -23.54
N ASP A 610 12.40 -9.05 -24.35
CA ASP A 610 13.77 -9.55 -24.17
C ASP A 610 14.39 -8.82 -22.96
N GLU A 611 14.55 -9.58 -21.86
CA GLU A 611 15.15 -9.08 -20.63
C GLU A 611 16.64 -9.41 -20.64
N ARG A 612 17.46 -8.39 -20.84
CA ARG A 612 18.92 -8.56 -20.90
C ARG A 612 19.59 -7.98 -19.68
N MET A 613 20.33 -8.83 -18.97
CA MET A 613 21.21 -8.38 -17.91
C MET A 613 22.44 -7.69 -18.52
N MET A 614 22.68 -6.48 -18.07
CA MET A 614 23.82 -5.65 -18.47
C MET A 614 24.72 -5.40 -17.27
N LEU A 615 26.04 -5.45 -17.46
CA LEU A 615 26.97 -4.82 -16.55
C LEU A 615 27.21 -3.39 -17.02
N THR A 616 26.91 -2.44 -16.17
CA THR A 616 27.16 -1.02 -16.42
C THR A 616 28.22 -0.51 -15.45
N LEU A 617 29.29 0.07 -15.97
CA LEU A 617 30.31 0.76 -15.20
C LEU A 617 30.22 2.25 -15.47
N GLY A 618 30.39 3.06 -14.45
CA GLY A 618 30.43 4.51 -14.59
C GLY A 618 31.42 5.15 -13.61
N MET A 619 32.23 6.11 -14.07
CA MET A 619 33.20 6.80 -13.23
C MET A 619 33.44 8.25 -13.63
N PHE A 620 33.83 9.06 -12.66
CA PHE A 620 34.36 10.41 -12.85
C PHE A 620 35.42 10.75 -11.82
N GLY A 621 36.27 11.73 -12.14
CA GLY A 621 37.19 12.40 -11.20
C GLY A 621 38.56 11.77 -11.08
N GLU A 622 38.71 10.47 -11.08
CA GLU A 622 39.94 9.73 -11.11
C GLU A 622 39.90 8.66 -12.21
N GLY A 623 40.95 8.56 -12.98
CA GLY A 623 41.06 7.66 -14.10
C GLY A 623 40.50 8.25 -15.39
N ASP A 624 40.79 7.55 -16.49
CA ASP A 624 40.40 7.93 -17.83
C ASP A 624 39.81 6.73 -18.64
N PHE A 625 39.75 6.87 -19.95
CA PHE A 625 39.30 5.81 -20.85
C PHE A 625 40.11 4.53 -20.68
N PHE A 626 41.45 4.63 -20.47
CA PHE A 626 42.33 3.48 -20.40
C PHE A 626 42.22 2.76 -19.05
N ASP A 627 41.92 3.47 -17.95
CA ASP A 627 41.61 2.85 -16.66
C ASP A 627 40.34 1.98 -16.78
N LEU A 628 39.26 2.55 -17.37
CA LEU A 628 38.03 1.78 -17.58
C LEU A 628 38.25 0.59 -18.53
N LYS A 629 39.03 0.79 -19.58
CA LYS A 629 39.43 -0.29 -20.49
C LYS A 629 40.21 -1.39 -19.76
N GLY A 630 41.10 -1.01 -18.84
CA GLY A 630 41.85 -1.95 -18.00
C GLY A 630 40.95 -2.86 -17.17
N VAL A 631 39.88 -2.33 -16.58
CA VAL A 631 38.86 -3.14 -15.86
C VAL A 631 38.23 -4.17 -16.80
N ILE A 632 37.89 -3.77 -18.05
CA ILE A 632 37.32 -4.71 -19.02
C ILE A 632 38.33 -5.76 -19.43
N GLU A 633 39.59 -5.40 -19.58
CA GLU A 633 40.69 -6.34 -19.91
C GLU A 633 40.88 -7.36 -18.78
N GLU A 634 40.90 -6.93 -17.52
CA GLU A 634 40.97 -7.83 -16.37
C GLU A 634 39.74 -8.76 -16.31
N LEU A 635 38.53 -8.22 -16.50
CA LEU A 635 37.29 -9.02 -16.57
C LEU A 635 37.44 -10.15 -17.62
N THR A 636 37.80 -9.81 -18.84
CA THR A 636 37.89 -10.76 -19.95
C THR A 636 38.99 -11.80 -19.72
N GLU A 637 40.10 -11.40 -19.08
CA GLU A 637 41.20 -12.31 -18.70
C GLU A 637 40.75 -13.28 -17.61
N LYS A 638 40.18 -12.78 -16.53
CA LYS A 638 39.70 -13.61 -15.41
C LYS A 638 38.57 -14.54 -15.82
N LEU A 639 37.71 -14.12 -16.73
CA LEU A 639 36.63 -14.93 -17.29
C LEU A 639 37.11 -15.86 -18.43
N GLY A 640 38.39 -15.74 -18.86
CA GLY A 640 39.05 -16.70 -19.74
C GLY A 640 38.84 -16.48 -21.23
N PHE A 641 38.34 -15.33 -21.65
CA PHE A 641 38.09 -15.07 -23.06
C PHE A 641 38.80 -13.82 -23.64
N ALA A 642 39.81 -13.29 -22.93
CA ALA A 642 40.57 -12.12 -23.38
C ALA A 642 41.21 -12.25 -24.76
N LYS A 643 41.55 -13.50 -25.19
CA LYS A 643 42.07 -13.72 -26.53
C LYS A 643 41.05 -13.31 -27.59
N GLU A 644 41.50 -12.52 -28.58
CA GLU A 644 40.68 -12.03 -29.71
C GLU A 644 39.63 -10.98 -29.34
N ILE A 645 39.66 -10.40 -28.13
CA ILE A 645 38.89 -9.21 -27.83
C ILE A 645 39.51 -8.05 -28.62
N ASN A 646 38.62 -7.30 -29.30
CA ASN A 646 38.99 -6.12 -30.04
C ASN A 646 38.21 -4.92 -29.48
N TYR A 647 38.86 -3.78 -29.48
CA TYR A 647 38.25 -2.47 -29.19
C TYR A 647 38.23 -1.70 -30.50
N GLU A 648 37.03 -1.65 -31.13
CA GLU A 648 36.84 -1.07 -32.43
C GLU A 648 36.35 0.37 -32.26
N PRO A 649 37.15 1.36 -32.69
CA PRO A 649 36.70 2.76 -32.67
C PRO A 649 35.38 2.94 -33.42
N THR A 650 34.45 3.66 -32.84
CA THR A 650 33.14 3.90 -33.41
C THR A 650 32.62 5.30 -33.09
N SER A 651 31.59 5.73 -33.78
CA SER A 651 30.81 6.95 -33.49
C SER A 651 29.30 6.65 -33.39
N GLU A 652 28.90 5.40 -33.22
CA GLU A 652 27.51 4.95 -33.29
C GLU A 652 26.70 5.28 -32.03
N HIS A 653 27.36 5.53 -30.90
CA HIS A 653 26.69 5.79 -29.63
C HIS A 653 26.56 7.31 -29.42
N PRO A 654 25.36 7.90 -29.62
CA PRO A 654 25.18 9.35 -29.58
C PRO A 654 25.42 9.97 -28.21
N PHE A 655 25.26 9.18 -27.13
CA PHE A 655 25.53 9.58 -25.76
C PHE A 655 27.02 9.58 -25.39
N LEU A 656 27.89 9.07 -26.28
CA LEU A 656 29.32 9.06 -26.07
C LEU A 656 30.02 10.11 -26.98
N HIS A 657 31.20 10.52 -26.56
CA HIS A 657 32.03 11.45 -27.28
C HIS A 657 32.46 10.83 -28.66
N PRO A 658 32.21 11.50 -29.81
CA PRO A 658 32.38 10.90 -31.14
C PRO A 658 33.79 10.40 -31.47
N GLY A 659 34.78 10.95 -30.80
CA GLY A 659 36.20 10.54 -31.00
C GLY A 659 36.80 9.73 -29.87
N ARG A 660 35.99 9.37 -28.81
CA ARG A 660 36.48 8.66 -27.60
C ARG A 660 35.54 7.58 -27.19
N GLN A 661 35.18 6.69 -28.10
CA GLN A 661 34.32 5.54 -27.90
C GLN A 661 34.79 4.33 -28.72
N ALA A 662 34.47 3.16 -28.21
CA ALA A 662 34.78 1.90 -28.90
C ALA A 662 33.72 0.83 -28.62
N ASN A 663 33.42 0.03 -29.64
CA ASN A 663 32.73 -1.24 -29.49
C ASN A 663 33.71 -2.30 -29.00
N ILE A 664 33.25 -3.17 -28.10
CA ILE A 664 33.98 -4.31 -27.60
C ILE A 664 33.45 -5.53 -28.33
N THR A 665 34.32 -6.18 -29.11
CA THR A 665 33.91 -7.33 -29.95
C THR A 665 34.82 -8.54 -29.76
N LYS A 666 34.25 -9.75 -30.00
CA LYS A 666 35.01 -10.98 -30.17
C LYS A 666 34.55 -11.66 -31.44
N GLY A 667 35.39 -11.60 -32.49
CA GLY A 667 34.97 -11.98 -33.82
C GLY A 667 33.76 -11.19 -34.29
N LYS A 668 32.64 -11.85 -34.55
CA LYS A 668 31.37 -11.19 -34.94
C LYS A 668 30.43 -10.88 -33.78
N LEU A 669 30.80 -11.28 -32.55
CA LEU A 669 29.95 -11.06 -31.39
C LEU A 669 30.24 -9.70 -30.77
N SER A 670 29.18 -8.93 -30.53
CA SER A 670 29.22 -7.71 -29.73
C SER A 670 29.21 -8.09 -28.26
N VAL A 671 30.22 -7.68 -27.51
CA VAL A 671 30.31 -7.88 -26.06
C VAL A 671 29.77 -6.66 -25.32
N GLY A 672 29.90 -5.48 -25.92
CA GLY A 672 29.46 -4.24 -25.33
C GLY A 672 30.16 -3.01 -25.95
N TYR A 673 30.19 -1.93 -25.20
CA TYR A 673 30.85 -0.69 -25.59
C TYR A 673 31.43 0.05 -24.39
N LEU A 674 32.37 0.95 -24.63
CA LEU A 674 32.89 1.85 -23.61
C LEU A 674 33.24 3.21 -24.26
N GLY A 675 33.27 4.25 -23.43
CA GLY A 675 33.70 5.58 -23.90
C GLY A 675 33.56 6.68 -22.86
N GLN A 676 34.06 7.86 -23.26
CA GLN A 676 33.76 9.10 -22.55
C GLN A 676 32.35 9.54 -22.93
N LEU A 677 31.58 10.07 -21.96
CA LEU A 677 30.27 10.66 -22.27
C LEU A 677 30.40 11.88 -23.17
N HIS A 678 29.37 12.08 -23.99
CA HIS A 678 29.26 13.30 -24.78
C HIS A 678 29.17 14.52 -23.84
N PRO A 679 29.87 15.63 -24.10
CA PRO A 679 29.85 16.82 -23.24
C PRO A 679 28.44 17.33 -22.94
N GLU A 680 27.56 17.35 -23.94
CA GLU A 680 26.15 17.73 -23.79
C GLU A 680 25.37 16.79 -22.87
N VAL A 681 25.63 15.48 -22.93
CA VAL A 681 25.04 14.52 -21.97
C VAL A 681 25.52 14.80 -20.57
N VAL A 682 26.81 15.07 -20.38
CA VAL A 682 27.36 15.45 -19.09
C VAL A 682 26.67 16.69 -18.52
N GLU A 683 26.40 17.70 -19.36
CA GLU A 683 25.67 18.91 -19.00
C GLU A 683 24.18 18.63 -18.69
N ASN A 684 23.51 17.78 -19.48
CA ASN A 684 22.11 17.36 -19.27
C ASN A 684 21.90 16.67 -17.91
N TYR A 685 22.95 16.05 -17.36
CA TYR A 685 22.95 15.50 -15.99
C TYR A 685 23.56 16.44 -14.95
N GLY A 686 23.79 17.71 -15.27
CA GLY A 686 24.27 18.74 -14.34
C GLY A 686 25.71 18.56 -13.87
N MET A 687 26.55 17.83 -14.61
CA MET A 687 27.96 17.63 -14.31
C MET A 687 28.85 18.50 -15.20
N LYS A 688 30.12 18.72 -14.78
CA LYS A 688 31.12 19.49 -15.52
C LYS A 688 32.46 18.77 -15.66
N LYS A 689 32.55 17.53 -15.19
CA LYS A 689 33.75 16.69 -15.28
C LYS A 689 33.60 15.66 -16.40
N GLU A 690 34.69 15.18 -16.93
CA GLU A 690 34.70 14.03 -17.82
C GLU A 690 34.14 12.81 -17.07
N VAL A 691 33.24 12.09 -17.72
CA VAL A 691 32.61 10.87 -17.22
C VAL A 691 32.87 9.75 -18.22
N TYR A 692 33.25 8.61 -17.72
CA TYR A 692 33.52 7.43 -18.53
C TYR A 692 32.52 6.33 -18.15
N VAL A 693 32.02 5.63 -19.16
CA VAL A 693 31.05 4.53 -18.98
C VAL A 693 31.43 3.33 -19.85
N ALA A 694 31.10 2.16 -19.35
CA ALA A 694 31.14 0.92 -20.13
C ALA A 694 29.87 0.12 -19.86
N VAL A 695 29.37 -0.55 -20.89
CA VAL A 695 28.21 -1.43 -20.81
C VAL A 695 28.52 -2.75 -21.50
N LEU A 696 28.35 -3.87 -20.79
CA LEU A 696 28.58 -5.21 -21.31
C LEU A 696 27.28 -6.03 -21.26
N ASP A 697 26.98 -6.76 -22.32
CA ASP A 697 25.91 -7.74 -22.38
C ASP A 697 26.33 -9.02 -21.64
N MET A 698 25.72 -9.27 -20.50
CA MET A 698 26.07 -10.40 -19.63
C MET A 698 25.66 -11.76 -20.20
N GLN A 699 24.73 -11.84 -21.15
CA GLN A 699 24.46 -13.08 -21.89
C GLN A 699 25.65 -13.44 -22.75
N THR A 700 26.15 -12.47 -23.51
CA THR A 700 27.35 -12.66 -24.35
C THR A 700 28.58 -12.95 -23.49
N VAL A 701 28.80 -12.22 -22.40
CA VAL A 701 29.88 -12.45 -21.45
C VAL A 701 29.80 -13.89 -20.89
N THR A 702 28.62 -14.31 -20.41
CA THR A 702 28.42 -15.66 -19.86
C THR A 702 28.69 -16.76 -20.88
N MET A 703 28.24 -16.55 -22.13
CA MET A 703 28.48 -17.51 -23.23
C MET A 703 29.97 -17.62 -23.59
N LEU A 704 30.71 -16.54 -23.53
CA LEU A 704 32.13 -16.51 -23.85
C LEU A 704 33.03 -16.97 -22.70
N THR A 705 32.54 -16.96 -21.47
CA THR A 705 33.29 -17.30 -20.27
C THR A 705 33.70 -18.76 -20.29
N THR A 706 34.96 -19.02 -19.90
CA THR A 706 35.46 -20.37 -19.68
C THR A 706 36.37 -20.41 -18.45
N PHE A 707 36.21 -21.46 -17.67
CA PHE A 707 37.09 -21.74 -16.52
C PHE A 707 38.14 -22.82 -16.82
N ASP A 708 38.23 -23.20 -18.07
CA ASP A 708 39.25 -24.14 -18.51
C ASP A 708 40.61 -23.42 -18.47
N ARG A 709 41.48 -23.84 -17.56
CA ARG A 709 42.84 -23.30 -17.38
C ARG A 709 43.83 -24.42 -17.59
N LYS A 710 44.73 -24.20 -18.54
CA LYS A 710 45.82 -25.14 -18.79
C LYS A 710 47.10 -24.62 -18.19
N TYR A 711 47.78 -25.44 -17.41
CA TYR A 711 49.09 -25.09 -16.91
C TYR A 711 50.12 -25.14 -18.04
N GLU A 712 50.89 -24.07 -18.23
CA GLU A 712 52.06 -24.04 -19.05
C GLU A 712 53.31 -24.00 -18.14
N GLY A 713 54.22 -24.93 -18.37
CA GLY A 713 55.44 -24.98 -17.59
C GLY A 713 56.31 -23.74 -17.77
N ILE A 714 57.08 -23.40 -16.73
CA ILE A 714 58.08 -22.32 -16.80
C ILE A 714 59.03 -22.57 -17.96
N ALA A 715 59.29 -21.51 -18.75
CA ALA A 715 60.19 -21.58 -19.88
C ALA A 715 61.63 -21.96 -19.45
N LYS A 716 62.21 -22.96 -20.13
CA LYS A 716 63.56 -23.45 -19.82
C LYS A 716 64.68 -22.56 -20.40
N PHE A 717 64.37 -21.78 -21.43
CA PHE A 717 65.32 -20.95 -22.15
C PHE A 717 65.07 -19.46 -21.93
N PRO A 718 66.05 -18.58 -21.84
CA PRO A 718 65.88 -17.14 -21.64
C PRO A 718 65.19 -16.49 -22.87
N SER A 719 64.49 -15.38 -22.62
CA SER A 719 63.91 -14.54 -23.67
C SER A 719 64.95 -13.54 -24.19
N VAL A 720 64.72 -13.01 -25.39
CA VAL A 720 65.42 -11.86 -25.98
C VAL A 720 64.43 -10.74 -26.12
N THR A 721 64.74 -9.56 -25.60
CA THR A 721 63.86 -8.39 -25.68
C THR A 721 64.36 -7.41 -26.74
N ARG A 722 63.45 -6.78 -27.47
CA ARG A 722 63.68 -5.70 -28.43
C ARG A 722 62.71 -4.57 -28.21
N ASP A 723 63.20 -3.41 -27.99
CA ASP A 723 62.42 -2.19 -27.92
C ASP A 723 62.38 -1.48 -29.25
N LEU A 724 61.20 -1.11 -29.68
CA LEU A 724 60.99 -0.40 -30.93
C LEU A 724 60.25 0.93 -30.67
N ALA A 725 60.87 2.03 -30.99
CA ALA A 725 60.21 3.33 -31.01
C ALA A 725 59.75 3.67 -32.45
N LEU A 726 58.49 3.80 -32.65
CA LEU A 726 57.84 3.97 -33.95
C LEU A 726 57.25 5.38 -34.09
N VAL A 727 57.50 6.04 -35.20
CA VAL A 727 56.85 7.34 -35.54
C VAL A 727 55.70 7.06 -36.48
N VAL A 728 54.52 7.42 -36.08
CA VAL A 728 53.29 7.12 -36.81
C VAL A 728 52.37 8.36 -36.92
N ASP A 729 51.51 8.39 -37.89
CA ASP A 729 50.44 9.38 -37.96
C ASP A 729 49.52 9.27 -36.78
N LYS A 730 49.01 10.40 -36.25
CA LYS A 730 48.08 10.41 -35.11
C LYS A 730 46.80 9.61 -35.39
N SER A 731 46.37 9.53 -36.67
CA SER A 731 45.20 8.77 -37.12
C SER A 731 45.41 7.25 -37.07
N VAL A 732 46.62 6.74 -37.02
CA VAL A 732 46.89 5.29 -36.94
C VAL A 732 46.61 4.79 -35.51
N PHE A 733 45.75 3.83 -35.42
CA PHE A 733 45.41 3.19 -34.12
C PHE A 733 46.46 2.18 -33.69
N VAL A 734 46.77 2.15 -32.43
CA VAL A 734 47.75 1.22 -31.82
C VAL A 734 47.43 -0.22 -32.16
N GLY A 735 46.14 -0.59 -32.17
CA GLY A 735 45.68 -1.95 -32.50
C GLY A 735 46.03 -2.39 -33.94
N GLU A 736 46.21 -1.44 -34.90
CA GLU A 736 46.65 -1.78 -36.25
C GLU A 736 48.13 -2.18 -36.24
N ILE A 737 48.95 -1.46 -35.47
CA ILE A 737 50.37 -1.77 -35.25
C ILE A 737 50.50 -3.13 -34.58
N GLU A 738 49.73 -3.40 -33.55
CA GLU A 738 49.73 -4.66 -32.80
C GLU A 738 49.36 -5.88 -33.66
N LYS A 739 48.42 -5.72 -34.60
CA LYS A 739 48.07 -6.76 -35.57
C LYS A 739 49.27 -7.13 -36.44
N VAL A 740 50.08 -6.14 -36.86
CA VAL A 740 51.29 -6.38 -37.64
C VAL A 740 52.36 -7.04 -36.76
N ILE A 741 52.53 -6.56 -35.50
CA ILE A 741 53.47 -7.15 -34.53
C ILE A 741 53.14 -8.64 -34.34
N LYS A 742 51.89 -8.98 -34.05
CA LYS A 742 51.45 -10.38 -33.87
C LYS A 742 51.69 -11.23 -35.12
N LYS A 743 51.30 -10.72 -36.29
CA LYS A 743 51.45 -11.43 -37.56
C LYS A 743 52.93 -11.72 -37.90
N CYS A 744 53.80 -10.72 -37.70
CA CYS A 744 55.20 -10.86 -38.07
C CYS A 744 56.03 -11.61 -37.03
N GLY A 745 55.71 -11.41 -35.73
CA GLY A 745 56.42 -12.06 -34.62
C GLY A 745 56.20 -13.57 -34.58
N GLY A 746 55.05 -14.02 -35.06
CA GLY A 746 54.76 -15.45 -35.21
C GLY A 746 54.91 -16.24 -33.90
N LYS A 747 55.41 -17.49 -33.98
CA LYS A 747 55.56 -18.37 -32.82
C LYS A 747 56.67 -17.96 -31.86
N MET A 748 57.64 -17.14 -32.30
CA MET A 748 58.74 -16.68 -31.47
C MET A 748 58.37 -15.50 -30.60
N LEU A 749 57.38 -14.73 -30.96
CA LEU A 749 56.90 -13.61 -30.14
C LEU A 749 56.12 -14.15 -28.94
N GLU A 750 56.70 -14.08 -27.74
CA GLU A 750 56.04 -14.48 -26.49
C GLU A 750 55.06 -13.44 -26.02
N SER A 751 55.46 -12.15 -26.01
CA SER A 751 54.64 -11.04 -25.63
C SER A 751 55.13 -9.72 -26.27
N TYR A 752 54.28 -8.74 -26.25
CA TYR A 752 54.61 -7.35 -26.59
C TYR A 752 53.89 -6.41 -25.64
N LYS A 753 54.48 -5.27 -25.38
CA LYS A 753 53.92 -4.25 -24.48
C LYS A 753 54.19 -2.87 -25.05
N LEU A 754 53.10 -2.09 -25.24
CA LEU A 754 53.21 -0.65 -25.42
C LEU A 754 53.59 -0.01 -24.07
N PHE A 755 54.72 0.69 -23.98
CA PHE A 755 55.13 1.27 -22.72
C PHE A 755 55.27 2.79 -22.75
N ASP A 756 55.29 3.44 -23.94
CA ASP A 756 55.32 4.88 -24.06
C ASP A 756 54.61 5.37 -25.32
N VAL A 757 53.90 6.48 -25.19
CA VAL A 757 53.31 7.26 -26.26
C VAL A 757 53.70 8.71 -26.09
N TYR A 758 54.52 9.22 -27.00
CA TYR A 758 55.02 10.58 -26.92
C TYR A 758 54.48 11.45 -28.05
N GLU A 759 53.89 12.58 -27.65
CA GLU A 759 53.47 13.65 -28.54
C GLU A 759 54.13 14.97 -28.08
N GLY A 760 55.21 15.43 -28.78
CA GLY A 760 55.88 16.63 -28.39
C GLY A 760 56.87 17.15 -29.45
N ALA A 761 57.66 18.13 -29.10
CA ALA A 761 58.53 18.89 -30.00
C ALA A 761 59.52 18.02 -30.80
N GLN A 762 59.80 16.81 -30.38
CA GLN A 762 60.74 15.89 -31.05
C GLN A 762 60.04 14.99 -32.09
N VAL A 763 58.78 15.17 -32.34
CA VAL A 763 58.01 14.42 -33.33
C VAL A 763 57.37 15.40 -34.30
N ALA A 764 57.35 15.11 -35.57
CA ALA A 764 56.80 15.99 -36.61
C ALA A 764 55.32 16.31 -36.31
N PRO A 765 54.84 17.53 -36.62
CA PRO A 765 53.43 17.88 -36.50
C PRO A 765 52.49 16.86 -37.19
N GLY A 766 51.44 16.40 -36.48
CA GLY A 766 50.51 15.38 -37.00
C GLY A 766 50.97 13.94 -36.76
N LYS A 767 52.18 13.72 -36.20
CA LYS A 767 52.66 12.38 -35.81
C LYS A 767 52.76 12.21 -34.29
N LYS A 768 52.79 10.95 -33.85
CA LYS A 768 53.09 10.52 -32.47
C LYS A 768 54.19 9.44 -32.49
N SER A 769 54.96 9.34 -31.43
CA SER A 769 55.91 8.24 -31.22
C SER A 769 55.25 7.21 -30.30
N VAL A 770 55.28 5.93 -30.72
CA VAL A 770 54.77 4.81 -29.90
C VAL A 770 55.91 3.84 -29.68
N ALA A 771 56.16 3.47 -28.42
CA ALA A 771 57.26 2.58 -28.06
C ALA A 771 56.76 1.23 -27.55
N TYR A 772 57.24 0.16 -28.20
CA TYR A 772 56.90 -1.20 -27.86
C TYR A 772 58.10 -1.96 -27.35
N SER A 773 57.93 -2.78 -26.32
CA SER A 773 58.86 -3.82 -25.92
C SER A 773 58.36 -5.16 -26.40
N LEU A 774 59.13 -5.82 -27.23
CA LEU A 774 58.83 -7.13 -27.83
C LEU A 774 59.66 -8.20 -27.14
N VAL A 775 59.06 -9.24 -26.64
CA VAL A 775 59.72 -10.39 -25.99
C VAL A 775 59.64 -11.60 -26.89
N PHE A 776 60.79 -12.11 -27.29
CA PHE A 776 60.93 -13.30 -28.13
C PHE A 776 61.47 -14.45 -27.31
N ARG A 777 60.95 -15.63 -27.53
CA ARG A 777 61.40 -16.88 -26.89
C ARG A 777 61.10 -18.11 -27.75
N ASP A 778 61.98 -19.09 -27.62
CA ASP A 778 61.78 -20.42 -28.18
C ASP A 778 61.70 -21.47 -27.05
N LYS A 779 60.81 -22.43 -27.17
CA LYS A 779 60.61 -23.50 -26.16
C LYS A 779 61.67 -24.58 -26.18
N THR A 780 62.50 -24.63 -27.25
CA THR A 780 63.45 -25.71 -27.53
C THR A 780 64.93 -25.28 -27.48
N LYS A 781 65.19 -23.94 -27.64
CA LYS A 781 66.53 -23.40 -27.68
C LYS A 781 66.65 -21.98 -27.16
N THR A 782 67.85 -21.54 -26.77
CA THR A 782 68.14 -20.15 -26.56
C THR A 782 68.20 -19.41 -27.88
N LEU A 783 67.44 -18.33 -28.01
CA LEU A 783 67.47 -17.46 -29.19
C LEU A 783 68.71 -16.63 -29.24
N THR A 784 69.23 -16.43 -30.44
CA THR A 784 70.34 -15.53 -30.73
C THR A 784 69.86 -14.30 -31.52
N ASP A 785 70.68 -13.28 -31.66
CA ASP A 785 70.36 -12.12 -32.50
C ASP A 785 70.09 -12.51 -33.95
N ALA A 786 70.78 -13.55 -34.45
CA ALA A 786 70.60 -14.08 -35.81
C ALA A 786 69.16 -14.72 -35.98
N ASP A 787 68.56 -15.20 -34.92
CA ASP A 787 67.20 -15.77 -34.96
C ASP A 787 66.13 -14.66 -34.91
N VAL A 788 66.38 -13.57 -34.12
CA VAL A 788 65.39 -12.51 -33.84
C VAL A 788 65.40 -11.41 -34.86
N ASN A 789 66.65 -10.98 -35.36
CA ASN A 789 66.73 -9.88 -36.26
C ASN A 789 65.95 -9.99 -37.58
N PRO A 790 65.88 -11.19 -38.23
CA PRO A 790 65.06 -11.35 -39.43
C PRO A 790 63.59 -11.13 -39.19
N VAL A 791 63.07 -11.46 -37.97
CA VAL A 791 61.68 -11.25 -37.56
C VAL A 791 61.39 -9.78 -37.37
N VAL A 792 62.33 -9.05 -36.73
CA VAL A 792 62.25 -7.61 -36.50
C VAL A 792 62.35 -6.86 -37.86
N GLU A 793 63.28 -7.24 -38.71
CA GLU A 793 63.40 -6.64 -40.07
C GLU A 793 62.08 -6.82 -40.87
N LYS A 794 61.51 -8.02 -40.86
CA LYS A 794 60.27 -8.29 -41.51
C LYS A 794 59.14 -7.43 -40.93
N LEU A 795 59.10 -7.30 -39.61
CA LEU A 795 58.15 -6.45 -38.92
C LEU A 795 58.25 -4.98 -39.35
N LEU A 796 59.45 -4.48 -39.35
CA LEU A 796 59.76 -3.11 -39.77
C LEU A 796 59.40 -2.84 -41.24
N ALA A 797 59.68 -3.80 -42.12
CA ALA A 797 59.28 -3.73 -43.52
C ALA A 797 57.76 -3.71 -43.72
N GLU A 798 57.01 -4.46 -42.93
CA GLU A 798 55.52 -4.41 -42.98
C GLU A 798 54.97 -3.10 -42.40
N LEU A 799 55.54 -2.58 -41.29
CA LEU A 799 55.17 -1.30 -40.71
C LEU A 799 55.49 -0.13 -41.66
N SER A 800 56.62 -0.19 -42.35
CA SER A 800 57.01 0.83 -43.38
C SER A 800 55.98 0.93 -44.50
N LYS A 801 55.31 -0.15 -44.90
CA LYS A 801 54.21 -0.12 -45.89
C LYS A 801 52.98 0.69 -45.39
N MET A 802 52.89 0.85 -44.10
CA MET A 802 51.82 1.67 -43.46
C MET A 802 52.28 3.09 -43.23
N GLY A 803 53.45 3.50 -43.69
CA GLY A 803 54.01 4.83 -43.43
C GLY A 803 54.55 5.01 -42.01
N ILE A 804 54.88 3.91 -41.35
CA ILE A 804 55.40 3.89 -39.96
C ILE A 804 56.90 3.73 -40.02
N GLU A 805 57.63 4.62 -39.39
CA GLU A 805 59.10 4.65 -39.37
C GLU A 805 59.67 4.46 -37.97
N ILE A 806 60.88 3.93 -37.87
CA ILE A 806 61.57 3.88 -36.60
C ILE A 806 61.94 5.32 -36.20
N ARG A 807 61.75 5.68 -34.96
CA ARG A 807 62.33 6.92 -34.42
C ARG A 807 63.85 6.78 -34.31
N ALA A 808 64.54 7.69 -34.99
CA ALA A 808 66.00 7.74 -34.97
C ALA A 808 66.48 8.13 -33.55
#